data_64941b855a3e371f6e3d411207afc3a4
#
_entry.id   64941b855a3e371f6e3d411207afc3a4
#
_cell.length_a   1.000
_cell.length_b   1.000
_cell.length_c   1.000
_cell.angle_alpha   90.00
_cell.angle_beta   90.00
_cell.angle_gamma   90.00
#
_symmetry.space_group_name_H-M   'P 1'
#
loop_
_entity.id
_entity.type
_entity.pdbx_description
1 polymer ?
#
loop_
_entity_poly.entity_id
_entity_poly.type
_entity_poly.pdbx_seq_one_letter_code
_entity_poly.pdbx_strand_id
1 'polypeptide(L)'
;MIFIYEIRFDFVEGGNNKMKKIIVFLFAAVFIQSIIITDGISTNLKSINFNYDNEDSFVISFSYPDFEIVEDNGEHIIKMEGYNYLLEPGKPLLPSKKTLIALPPNSIIESVDIVGLNIRQIPGFYKIKPASKILPDCYNLECEKYLDKIDEEWKENYTLTYSSDNPFPISAGELISQGTYHKVSYAAIFLYPFVYQPVSCKLFVYDSVEVKVNYLNKNNENLRYDSEIDNEASKLFENYDDIRYLYQPYMKPSSEDNYNYVIITSNNLYDSVIASNFINWKSNIGFNIKIINITDSLITNQQGFDLAEQIRNFLRNNYADWGIEYVLLVGNYTNIPMRYCYPDKYNHKFNLSDVMGGEYPTDSYYADLSYSDLDSWDSDGDGFYGECKDDDPDFLTEVSVGRIPTNKPDQVIYALEKSMAFEMDTGDWKNNVLHAGAILLFNPIFDDGAKGVDKIEKEFMSGMPISHYSEQEGVKTSDFAWKPLTEKTFTSDWKTGKYSIVNWFGHGWSNRVARWVWVEDTDGDDIADSNELEWKDFINVHSKLDDDYPSIIYAKSCVVGYPETCPSEWPDDSKGNLGVDLLIKPSFGAGVAVLSATRVCYLIGQWVTNNIGFEFNKDLIINHLTVGDALFNAKFNYCQNCTNDKRDYCNKFGYNLYGDPSLVYEGINIEGKPEKPVVSGPEKGKIGEEYTYSASSSDPYNDSIYYLFNWGDSSNSEWLGPYLSGEECNTSHTWNIKGKYEVKVRVKDVNGLISEWSEPLVITMPRDKTINNIFLRFFENFLQSHPNMFPIIRHLIGL
;
A
#
# COMPACT_ATOMS: atom_id res chain seq x y z
N MET A 1 11.53 15.88 -28.50
CA MET A 1 11.79 15.92 -29.97
C MET A 1 10.47 15.56 -30.64
N ILE A 2 9.76 16.53 -31.18
CA ILE A 2 8.40 16.32 -31.70
C ILE A 2 8.55 15.73 -33.10
N PHE A 3 8.12 14.50 -33.31
CA PHE A 3 7.98 13.89 -34.60
C PHE A 3 6.59 14.26 -35.15
N ILE A 4 6.56 15.11 -36.21
CA ILE A 4 5.34 15.38 -36.96
C ILE A 4 5.22 14.28 -38.01
N TYR A 5 4.23 13.38 -37.85
CA TYR A 5 3.83 12.46 -38.90
C TYR A 5 2.90 13.18 -39.88
N GLU A 6 3.34 13.33 -41.12
CA GLU A 6 2.52 13.81 -42.25
C GLU A 6 1.59 12.68 -42.70
N ILE A 7 0.31 12.72 -42.29
CA ILE A 7 -0.71 11.81 -42.78
C ILE A 7 -1.25 12.40 -44.10
N ARG A 8 -0.91 11.82 -45.23
CA ARG A 8 -1.51 12.12 -46.52
C ARG A 8 -2.86 11.43 -46.65
N PHE A 9 -3.92 12.23 -46.76
CA PHE A 9 -5.23 11.77 -47.17
C PHE A 9 -5.47 12.17 -48.64
N ASP A 10 -5.67 11.17 -49.52
CA ASP A 10 -6.16 11.40 -50.87
C ASP A 10 -7.66 11.71 -50.81
N PHE A 11 -8.04 12.96 -51.05
CA PHE A 11 -9.43 13.37 -51.11
C PHE A 11 -9.87 13.47 -52.58
N VAL A 12 -10.98 12.80 -52.86
CA VAL A 12 -11.75 12.98 -54.11
C VAL A 12 -12.34 14.40 -54.15
N GLU A 13 -12.13 15.11 -55.24
CA GLU A 13 -12.57 16.49 -55.46
C GLU A 13 -14.13 16.61 -55.46
N GLY A 14 -14.64 17.46 -54.60
CA GLY A 14 -16.05 17.90 -54.64
C GLY A 14 -16.62 18.24 -53.25
N GLY A 15 -16.38 19.46 -52.78
CA GLY A 15 -17.09 19.95 -51.59
C GLY A 15 -16.61 21.30 -51.06
N ASN A 16 -17.57 22.12 -50.68
CA ASN A 16 -17.50 23.53 -50.33
C ASN A 16 -16.43 23.85 -49.21
N ASN A 17 -15.49 24.71 -49.49
CA ASN A 17 -14.31 25.07 -48.67
C ASN A 17 -14.65 25.61 -47.26
N LYS A 18 -15.85 26.04 -46.97
CA LYS A 18 -16.26 26.50 -45.62
C LYS A 18 -16.57 25.34 -44.67
N MET A 19 -17.11 24.24 -45.14
CA MET A 19 -17.39 23.06 -44.31
C MET A 19 -16.09 22.32 -43.96
N LYS A 20 -15.07 22.30 -44.83
CA LYS A 20 -13.77 21.68 -44.59
C LYS A 20 -13.02 22.32 -43.42
N LYS A 21 -13.13 23.66 -43.25
CA LYS A 21 -12.50 24.37 -42.12
C LYS A 21 -13.20 24.11 -40.79
N ILE A 22 -14.49 23.90 -40.76
CA ILE A 22 -15.28 23.59 -39.54
C ILE A 22 -15.03 22.15 -39.09
N ILE A 23 -14.92 21.20 -40.00
CA ILE A 23 -14.63 19.79 -39.67
C ILE A 23 -13.19 19.65 -39.15
N VAL A 24 -12.19 20.33 -39.71
CA VAL A 24 -10.81 20.33 -39.21
C VAL A 24 -10.71 20.99 -37.85
N PHE A 25 -11.49 22.06 -37.58
CA PHE A 25 -11.53 22.70 -36.25
C PHE A 25 -12.27 21.83 -35.21
N LEU A 26 -13.30 21.10 -35.58
CA LEU A 26 -14.01 20.17 -34.68
C LEU A 26 -13.15 18.92 -34.37
N PHE A 27 -12.42 18.39 -35.34
CA PHE A 27 -11.48 17.29 -35.09
C PHE A 27 -10.26 17.74 -34.26
N ALA A 28 -9.74 18.92 -34.47
CA ALA A 28 -8.67 19.45 -33.61
C ALA A 28 -9.16 19.77 -32.21
N ALA A 29 -10.38 20.25 -32.01
CA ALA A 29 -10.98 20.46 -30.70
C ALA A 29 -11.30 19.15 -29.97
N VAL A 30 -11.73 18.11 -30.68
CA VAL A 30 -11.93 16.76 -30.08
C VAL A 30 -10.60 16.07 -29.76
N PHE A 31 -9.55 16.25 -30.58
CA PHE A 31 -8.22 15.71 -30.27
C PHE A 31 -7.51 16.49 -29.16
N ILE A 32 -7.78 17.78 -28.99
CA ILE A 32 -7.24 18.56 -27.86
C ILE A 32 -7.99 18.23 -26.56
N GLN A 33 -9.27 17.85 -26.63
CA GLN A 33 -10.01 17.34 -25.45
C GLN A 33 -9.68 15.88 -25.09
N SER A 34 -9.22 15.06 -26.06
CA SER A 34 -8.79 13.68 -25.76
C SER A 34 -7.32 13.54 -25.34
N ILE A 35 -6.53 14.61 -25.40
CA ILE A 35 -5.14 14.64 -24.87
C ILE A 35 -5.08 15.24 -23.46
N ILE A 36 -6.22 15.67 -22.90
CA ILE A 36 -6.29 16.22 -21.52
C ILE A 36 -6.86 15.21 -20.51
N ILE A 37 -7.06 13.96 -20.89
CA ILE A 37 -7.55 12.91 -19.98
C ILE A 37 -6.61 11.69 -20.04
N THR A 38 -5.33 11.91 -19.77
CA THR A 38 -4.41 10.88 -19.29
C THR A 38 -3.20 11.55 -18.67
N ASP A 39 -3.40 12.15 -17.53
CA ASP A 39 -2.40 12.24 -16.49
C ASP A 39 -3.20 12.43 -15.21
N GLY A 40 -3.24 11.40 -14.36
CA GLY A 40 -3.50 11.55 -12.96
C GLY A 40 -2.37 12.39 -12.39
N ILE A 41 -2.42 13.69 -12.64
CA ILE A 41 -1.49 14.63 -12.08
C ILE A 41 -1.80 14.65 -10.59
N SER A 42 -1.00 13.93 -9.81
CA SER A 42 -0.68 14.42 -8.48
C SER A 42 -0.33 15.90 -8.68
N THR A 43 -1.25 16.80 -8.33
CA THR A 43 -0.95 18.23 -8.24
C THR A 43 -0.06 18.39 -7.02
N ASN A 44 1.22 18.06 -7.19
CA ASN A 44 2.23 18.35 -6.22
C ASN A 44 2.21 19.86 -6.01
N LEU A 45 2.04 20.27 -4.76
CA LEU A 45 2.38 21.64 -4.36
C LEU A 45 3.79 21.90 -4.91
N LYS A 46 3.92 22.76 -5.90
CA LYS A 46 5.27 23.12 -6.34
C LYS A 46 5.92 23.84 -5.17
N SER A 47 6.90 23.19 -4.52
CA SER A 47 7.81 23.88 -3.64
C SER A 47 8.45 25.00 -4.46
N ILE A 48 8.19 26.25 -4.08
CA ILE A 48 8.66 27.40 -4.85
C ILE A 48 10.13 27.66 -4.56
N ASN A 49 10.57 27.38 -3.33
CA ASN A 49 11.96 27.55 -2.93
C ASN A 49 12.29 26.61 -1.78
N PHE A 50 13.33 25.81 -1.96
CA PHE A 50 13.99 25.08 -0.88
C PHE A 50 15.33 25.77 -0.59
N ASN A 51 15.56 26.20 0.63
CA ASN A 51 16.79 26.87 1.04
C ASN A 51 17.28 26.35 2.39
N TYR A 52 18.54 25.94 2.47
CA TYR A 52 19.21 25.76 3.75
C TYR A 52 19.41 27.13 4.43
N ASP A 53 18.86 27.26 5.65
CA ASP A 53 19.03 28.47 6.47
C ASP A 53 20.38 28.41 7.23
N ASN A 54 20.74 27.21 7.68
CA ASN A 54 22.04 26.85 8.26
C ASN A 54 22.24 25.33 8.23
N GLU A 55 23.27 24.77 8.90
CA GLU A 55 23.59 23.34 8.91
C GLU A 55 22.48 22.48 9.58
N ASP A 56 21.63 23.08 10.43
CA ASP A 56 20.63 22.37 11.23
C ASP A 56 19.19 22.83 10.92
N SER A 57 18.95 23.56 9.84
CA SER A 57 17.61 24.00 9.45
C SER A 57 17.48 24.30 7.97
N PHE A 58 16.26 24.13 7.46
CA PHE A 58 15.89 24.56 6.11
C PHE A 58 14.49 25.19 6.11
N VAL A 59 14.20 25.94 5.04
CA VAL A 59 12.90 26.54 4.78
C VAL A 59 12.38 26.04 3.44
N ILE A 60 11.11 25.62 3.42
CA ILE A 60 10.39 25.25 2.21
C ILE A 60 9.12 26.11 2.10
N SER A 61 8.83 26.62 0.91
CA SER A 61 7.66 27.45 0.65
C SER A 61 6.72 26.78 -0.33
N PHE A 62 5.43 26.83 -0.03
CA PHE A 62 4.36 26.31 -0.86
C PHE A 62 3.40 27.45 -1.26
N SER A 63 3.00 27.47 -2.52
CA SER A 63 1.91 28.34 -2.98
C SER A 63 0.61 27.55 -3.06
N TYR A 64 -0.50 28.20 -2.72
CA TYR A 64 -1.81 27.59 -2.76
C TYR A 64 -2.44 27.70 -4.15
N PRO A 65 -3.14 26.65 -4.65
CA PRO A 65 -3.88 26.70 -5.90
C PRO A 65 -5.14 27.55 -5.79
N ASP A 66 -5.81 27.78 -6.92
CA ASP A 66 -7.12 28.43 -6.96
C ASP A 66 -8.18 27.57 -6.24
N PHE A 67 -9.25 28.24 -5.79
CA PHE A 67 -10.34 27.59 -5.04
C PHE A 67 -11.70 28.10 -5.51
N GLU A 68 -12.74 27.32 -5.25
CA GLU A 68 -14.14 27.65 -5.50
C GLU A 68 -14.93 27.61 -4.19
N ILE A 69 -15.84 28.56 -3.99
CA ILE A 69 -16.78 28.52 -2.84
C ILE A 69 -18.16 28.20 -3.40
N VAL A 70 -18.73 27.10 -2.92
CA VAL A 70 -20.03 26.56 -3.35
C VAL A 70 -21.02 26.70 -2.20
N GLU A 71 -22.24 27.19 -2.49
CA GLU A 71 -23.35 27.22 -1.54
C GLU A 71 -24.10 25.87 -1.56
N ASP A 72 -24.30 25.28 -0.39
CA ASP A 72 -25.03 24.04 -0.17
C ASP A 72 -26.03 24.27 0.98
N ASN A 73 -27.32 24.36 0.67
CA ASN A 73 -28.41 24.53 1.63
C ASN A 73 -28.23 25.74 2.61
N GLY A 74 -27.71 26.85 2.11
CA GLY A 74 -27.48 28.07 2.87
C GLY A 74 -26.19 28.04 3.71
N GLU A 75 -25.36 27.02 3.55
CA GLU A 75 -24.00 26.92 4.08
C GLU A 75 -22.99 26.90 2.92
N HIS A 76 -21.73 27.17 3.21
CA HIS A 76 -20.69 27.28 2.20
C HIS A 76 -19.64 26.17 2.39
N ILE A 77 -19.20 25.61 1.27
CA ILE A 77 -18.12 24.65 1.18
C ILE A 77 -17.05 25.23 0.25
N ILE A 78 -15.79 25.15 0.65
CA ILE A 78 -14.66 25.60 -0.15
C ILE A 78 -14.06 24.39 -0.84
N LYS A 79 -14.03 24.39 -2.17
CA LYS A 79 -13.37 23.35 -2.96
C LYS A 79 -12.02 23.83 -3.44
N MET A 80 -10.99 23.02 -3.27
CA MET A 80 -9.62 23.31 -3.66
C MET A 80 -8.98 22.05 -4.20
N GLU A 81 -8.42 22.11 -5.41
CA GLU A 81 -7.85 20.96 -6.08
C GLU A 81 -6.63 20.42 -5.31
N GLY A 82 -6.58 19.11 -5.09
CA GLY A 82 -5.52 18.45 -4.33
C GLY A 82 -5.57 18.68 -2.81
N TYR A 83 -6.66 19.26 -2.29
CA TYR A 83 -6.90 19.45 -0.86
C TYR A 83 -8.09 18.64 -0.40
N ASN A 84 -7.98 18.11 0.79
CA ASN A 84 -9.06 17.50 1.55
C ASN A 84 -9.64 18.49 2.56
N TYR A 85 -10.35 17.99 3.56
CA TYR A 85 -10.94 18.82 4.58
C TYR A 85 -10.42 18.48 5.97
N LEU A 86 -10.26 19.48 6.81
CA LEU A 86 -10.03 19.27 8.23
C LEU A 86 -11.33 18.75 8.85
N LEU A 87 -11.35 17.46 9.18
CA LEU A 87 -12.55 16.74 9.63
C LEU A 87 -12.63 16.66 11.16
N GLU A 88 -12.65 17.82 11.82
CA GLU A 88 -12.90 17.89 13.26
C GLU A 88 -14.41 18.04 13.52
N PRO A 89 -15.10 17.03 14.12
CA PRO A 89 -16.54 17.05 14.31
C PRO A 89 -17.05 18.32 14.99
N GLY A 90 -18.02 19.00 14.35
CA GLY A 90 -18.61 20.25 14.84
C GLY A 90 -17.82 21.51 14.55
N LYS A 91 -16.59 21.44 14.06
CA LYS A 91 -15.77 22.60 13.67
C LYS A 91 -15.92 22.93 12.18
N PRO A 92 -15.51 24.12 11.70
CA PRO A 92 -15.65 24.52 10.30
C PRO A 92 -14.93 23.59 9.34
N LEU A 93 -15.63 23.14 8.29
CA LEU A 93 -15.10 22.27 7.25
C LEU A 93 -14.24 23.08 6.28
N LEU A 94 -12.95 23.19 6.55
CA LEU A 94 -11.99 23.95 5.76
C LEU A 94 -11.02 23.04 5.00
N PRO A 95 -10.56 23.45 3.80
CA PRO A 95 -9.54 22.70 3.09
C PRO A 95 -8.26 22.54 3.90
N SER A 96 -7.70 21.37 3.88
CA SER A 96 -6.42 21.00 4.48
C SER A 96 -5.67 20.01 3.58
N LYS A 97 -4.35 20.01 3.69
CA LYS A 97 -3.50 19.02 2.99
C LYS A 97 -2.45 18.47 3.94
N LYS A 98 -2.39 17.15 4.07
CA LYS A 98 -1.24 16.47 4.66
C LYS A 98 -0.10 16.50 3.64
N THR A 99 1.07 16.89 4.07
CA THR A 99 2.25 17.05 3.23
C THR A 99 3.42 16.37 3.92
N LEU A 100 4.19 15.59 3.16
CA LEU A 100 5.40 14.94 3.66
C LEU A 100 6.62 15.69 3.18
N ILE A 101 7.49 16.03 4.12
CA ILE A 101 8.74 16.75 3.88
C ILE A 101 9.90 15.85 4.26
N ALA A 102 10.73 15.47 3.31
CA ALA A 102 11.94 14.72 3.58
C ALA A 102 12.95 15.57 4.38
N LEU A 103 13.61 14.93 5.34
CA LEU A 103 14.67 15.50 6.18
C LEU A 103 16.02 14.95 5.74
N PRO A 104 17.13 15.59 6.10
CA PRO A 104 18.44 14.99 5.95
C PRO A 104 18.53 13.61 6.66
N PRO A 105 19.37 12.69 6.19
CA PRO A 105 19.50 11.34 6.75
C PRO A 105 19.70 11.36 8.27
N ASN A 106 19.01 10.48 9.00
CA ASN A 106 19.11 10.35 10.48
C ASN A 106 18.75 11.61 11.28
N SER A 107 17.98 12.52 10.68
CA SER A 107 17.55 13.73 11.36
C SER A 107 16.32 13.48 12.21
N ILE A 108 16.27 14.16 13.35
CA ILE A 108 15.12 14.25 14.24
C ILE A 108 14.69 15.73 14.28
N ILE A 109 13.40 15.96 14.19
CA ILE A 109 12.83 17.31 14.30
C ILE A 109 13.02 17.85 15.72
N GLU A 110 13.58 19.04 15.82
CA GLU A 110 13.62 19.83 17.04
C GLU A 110 12.41 20.76 17.13
N SER A 111 12.07 21.42 16.02
CA SER A 111 10.87 22.25 15.91
C SER A 111 10.47 22.47 14.45
N VAL A 112 9.19 22.72 14.24
CA VAL A 112 8.63 23.15 12.94
C VAL A 112 7.85 24.44 13.14
N ASP A 113 8.23 25.50 12.42
CA ASP A 113 7.51 26.78 12.38
C ASP A 113 6.77 26.89 11.05
N ILE A 114 5.46 27.01 11.07
CA ILE A 114 4.60 27.11 9.88
C ILE A 114 3.95 28.48 9.85
N VAL A 115 4.30 29.30 8.86
CA VAL A 115 3.87 30.70 8.77
C VAL A 115 3.13 30.97 7.46
N GLY A 116 1.85 31.28 7.55
CA GLY A 116 1.07 31.74 6.39
C GLY A 116 1.45 33.17 5.97
N LEU A 117 1.62 33.36 4.66
CA LEU A 117 2.07 34.64 4.10
C LEU A 117 0.94 35.32 3.33
N ASN A 118 0.95 36.66 3.36
CA ASN A 118 0.03 37.51 2.60
C ASN A 118 -1.46 37.17 2.83
N ILE A 119 -1.87 37.09 4.10
CA ILE A 119 -3.27 36.83 4.43
C ILE A 119 -4.18 37.92 3.89
N ARG A 120 -5.24 37.56 3.18
CA ARG A 120 -6.24 38.47 2.66
C ARG A 120 -7.66 38.01 3.01
N GLN A 121 -8.53 38.98 3.31
CA GLN A 121 -9.95 38.68 3.50
C GLN A 121 -10.62 38.43 2.15
N ILE A 122 -11.41 37.37 2.04
CA ILE A 122 -12.29 37.13 0.90
C ILE A 122 -13.54 38.01 1.05
N PRO A 123 -13.88 38.83 0.02
CA PRO A 123 -15.05 39.68 0.10
C PRO A 123 -16.35 38.91 0.23
N GLY A 124 -17.16 39.16 1.24
CA GLY A 124 -18.44 38.50 1.49
C GLY A 124 -18.60 38.05 2.92
N PHE A 125 -19.71 37.34 3.16
CA PHE A 125 -20.03 36.64 4.41
C PHE A 125 -20.30 35.20 4.11
N TYR A 126 -19.61 34.31 4.79
CA TYR A 126 -19.64 32.90 4.51
C TYR A 126 -20.03 32.11 5.76
N LYS A 127 -21.12 31.38 5.70
CA LYS A 127 -21.48 30.41 6.75
C LYS A 127 -20.84 29.07 6.39
N ILE A 128 -19.61 28.86 6.85
CA ILE A 128 -18.90 27.59 6.56
C ILE A 128 -19.62 26.43 7.22
N LYS A 129 -19.85 25.36 6.45
CA LYS A 129 -20.48 24.12 6.91
C LYS A 129 -19.63 23.49 8.02
N PRO A 130 -20.22 23.04 9.15
CA PRO A 130 -19.48 22.29 10.15
C PRO A 130 -19.15 20.88 9.65
N ALA A 131 -18.01 20.34 10.08
CA ALA A 131 -17.66 18.95 9.86
C ALA A 131 -18.67 18.03 10.55
N SER A 132 -19.02 16.96 9.85
CA SER A 132 -20.01 15.98 10.30
C SER A 132 -19.51 15.16 11.51
N LYS A 133 -20.42 14.50 12.20
CA LYS A 133 -20.08 13.52 13.22
C LYS A 133 -19.34 12.34 12.62
N ILE A 134 -18.46 11.73 13.40
CA ILE A 134 -17.85 10.45 13.07
C ILE A 134 -18.66 9.37 13.76
N LEU A 135 -19.35 8.56 12.98
CA LEU A 135 -20.30 7.58 13.48
C LEU A 135 -19.72 6.16 13.37
N PRO A 136 -19.95 5.30 14.37
CA PRO A 136 -19.62 3.88 14.25
C PRO A 136 -20.55 3.20 13.26
N ASP A 137 -20.03 2.25 12.53
CA ASP A 137 -20.82 1.39 11.62
C ASP A 137 -21.38 0.19 12.39
N CYS A 138 -21.98 0.44 13.55
CA CYS A 138 -22.60 -0.57 14.39
C CYS A 138 -23.89 -0.05 14.98
N TYR A 139 -24.79 -0.99 15.35
CA TYR A 139 -26.05 -0.62 15.99
C TYR A 139 -26.50 -1.70 16.99
N ASN A 140 -26.41 -1.36 18.27
CA ASN A 140 -27.07 -2.09 19.38
C ASN A 140 -27.38 -1.06 20.48
N LEU A 141 -28.03 -1.46 21.56
CA LEU A 141 -28.35 -0.58 22.71
C LEU A 141 -27.12 0.13 23.32
N GLU A 142 -25.95 -0.40 23.15
CA GLU A 142 -24.69 0.22 23.60
C GLU A 142 -24.18 1.26 22.60
N CYS A 143 -24.39 1.02 21.31
CA CYS A 143 -24.14 2.00 20.26
C CYS A 143 -25.03 3.23 20.44
N GLU A 144 -26.30 3.09 20.83
CA GLU A 144 -27.19 4.23 21.11
C GLU A 144 -26.61 5.17 22.17
N LYS A 145 -26.12 4.64 23.27
CA LYS A 145 -25.44 5.44 24.31
C LYS A 145 -24.17 6.12 23.82
N TYR A 146 -23.47 5.49 22.87
CA TYR A 146 -22.28 6.06 22.28
C TYR A 146 -22.63 7.14 21.26
N LEU A 147 -23.73 6.98 20.53
CA LEU A 147 -24.25 8.01 19.62
C LEU A 147 -24.64 9.27 20.38
N ASP A 148 -25.25 9.15 21.57
CA ASP A 148 -25.55 10.28 22.46
C ASP A 148 -24.26 11.02 22.84
N LYS A 149 -23.22 10.29 23.19
CA LYS A 149 -21.91 10.88 23.53
C LYS A 149 -21.26 11.58 22.33
N ILE A 150 -21.32 11.00 21.13
CA ILE A 150 -20.86 11.63 19.90
C ILE A 150 -21.65 12.91 19.61
N ASP A 151 -22.95 12.87 19.86
CA ASP A 151 -23.84 14.01 19.70
C ASP A 151 -23.50 15.16 20.67
N GLU A 152 -23.20 14.82 21.91
CA GLU A 152 -22.75 15.80 22.94
C GLU A 152 -21.41 16.40 22.52
N GLU A 153 -20.43 15.59 22.14
CA GLU A 153 -19.11 16.04 21.67
C GLU A 153 -19.24 16.99 20.48
N TRP A 154 -20.04 16.60 19.48
CA TRP A 154 -20.25 17.44 18.28
C TRP A 154 -20.92 18.78 18.65
N LYS A 155 -21.96 18.77 19.51
CA LYS A 155 -22.66 19.98 19.95
C LYS A 155 -21.78 20.88 20.78
N GLU A 156 -20.92 20.30 21.62
CA GLU A 156 -19.95 21.08 22.42
C GLU A 156 -18.95 21.78 21.50
N ASN A 157 -18.28 21.05 20.58
CA ASN A 157 -17.34 21.59 19.61
C ASN A 157 -17.98 22.67 18.73
N TYR A 158 -19.20 22.40 18.22
CA TYR A 158 -19.95 23.37 17.43
C TYR A 158 -20.23 24.65 18.23
N THR A 159 -20.74 24.51 19.46
CA THR A 159 -21.10 25.63 20.30
C THR A 159 -19.86 26.47 20.66
N LEU A 160 -18.78 25.84 21.09
CA LEU A 160 -17.53 26.51 21.42
C LEU A 160 -16.97 27.31 20.24
N THR A 161 -16.98 26.70 19.05
CA THR A 161 -16.39 27.31 17.86
C THR A 161 -17.28 28.36 17.24
N TYR A 162 -18.55 28.10 17.00
CA TYR A 162 -19.45 29.02 16.31
C TYR A 162 -20.04 30.12 17.20
N SER A 163 -19.83 30.09 18.52
CA SER A 163 -20.17 31.18 19.44
C SER A 163 -19.02 32.18 19.65
N SER A 164 -17.85 31.94 19.09
CA SER A 164 -16.66 32.75 19.18
C SER A 164 -16.23 33.32 17.83
N ASP A 165 -15.64 34.48 17.79
CA ASP A 165 -15.00 35.05 16.59
C ASP A 165 -13.49 34.82 16.58
N ASN A 166 -12.99 33.90 17.41
CA ASN A 166 -11.61 33.47 17.38
C ASN A 166 -11.32 32.81 16.03
N PRO A 167 -10.16 33.10 15.43
CA PRO A 167 -9.76 32.47 14.15
C PRO A 167 -9.69 30.93 14.25
N PHE A 168 -10.21 30.25 13.27
CA PHE A 168 -10.08 28.79 13.11
C PHE A 168 -9.64 28.44 11.68
N PRO A 169 -8.60 27.62 11.49
CA PRO A 169 -7.59 27.16 12.47
C PRO A 169 -6.80 28.36 13.04
N ILE A 170 -6.12 28.14 14.15
CA ILE A 170 -5.32 29.21 14.81
C ILE A 170 -4.00 29.43 14.08
N SER A 171 -3.47 28.40 13.42
CA SER A 171 -2.18 28.39 12.70
C SER A 171 -2.39 28.13 11.22
N ALA A 172 -1.37 28.41 10.40
CA ALA A 172 -1.35 28.07 8.97
C ALA A 172 -1.04 26.58 8.70
N GLY A 173 -0.75 25.83 9.75
CA GLY A 173 -0.48 24.39 9.69
C GLY A 173 0.04 23.88 11.03
N GLU A 174 0.27 22.57 11.12
CA GLU A 174 0.83 21.92 12.30
C GLU A 174 1.67 20.69 11.92
N LEU A 175 2.66 20.37 12.77
CA LEU A 175 3.38 19.10 12.69
C LEU A 175 2.45 17.98 13.19
N ILE A 176 2.31 16.92 12.42
CA ILE A 176 1.51 15.74 12.78
C ILE A 176 2.39 14.70 13.43
N SER A 177 3.42 14.29 12.69
CA SER A 177 4.36 13.25 13.11
C SER A 177 5.70 13.44 12.41
N GLN A 178 6.68 12.70 12.85
CA GLN A 178 7.95 12.49 12.18
C GLN A 178 8.23 11.00 12.14
N GLY A 179 8.96 10.55 11.11
CA GLY A 179 9.22 9.15 10.95
C GLY A 179 10.32 8.86 9.95
N THR A 180 10.43 7.60 9.57
CA THR A 180 11.32 7.13 8.49
C THR A 180 10.54 6.24 7.54
N TYR A 181 10.66 6.49 6.26
CA TYR A 181 10.22 5.60 5.19
C TYR A 181 11.45 4.96 4.56
N HIS A 182 11.61 3.66 4.77
CA HIS A 182 12.86 2.97 4.47
C HIS A 182 14.07 3.68 5.12
N LYS A 183 14.78 4.53 4.36
CA LYS A 183 15.94 5.32 4.83
C LYS A 183 15.64 6.81 4.96
N VAL A 184 14.52 7.27 4.41
CA VAL A 184 14.19 8.68 4.33
C VAL A 184 13.54 9.14 5.62
N SER A 185 14.26 9.93 6.41
CA SER A 185 13.67 10.64 7.55
C SER A 185 12.71 11.70 7.02
N TYR A 186 11.57 11.89 7.67
CA TYR A 186 10.57 12.86 7.20
C TYR A 186 9.78 13.54 8.33
N ALA A 187 9.16 14.65 7.98
CA ALA A 187 8.12 15.35 8.73
C ALA A 187 6.78 15.21 7.99
N ALA A 188 5.73 14.82 8.70
CA ALA A 188 4.36 14.93 8.21
C ALA A 188 3.72 16.19 8.82
N ILE A 189 3.21 17.08 7.98
CA ILE A 189 2.57 18.33 8.39
C ILE A 189 1.18 18.47 7.79
N PHE A 190 0.26 19.11 8.48
CA PHE A 190 -0.94 19.69 7.86
C PHE A 190 -0.70 21.13 7.46
N LEU A 191 -1.21 21.51 6.28
CA LEU A 191 -1.26 22.88 5.78
C LEU A 191 -2.70 23.35 5.73
N TYR A 192 -2.96 24.56 6.25
CA TYR A 192 -4.26 25.19 6.35
C TYR A 192 -4.29 26.49 5.56
N PRO A 193 -4.82 26.48 4.30
CA PRO A 193 -4.86 27.67 3.46
C PRO A 193 -5.77 28.78 3.97
N PHE A 194 -6.80 28.42 4.74
CA PHE A 194 -7.88 29.33 5.14
C PHE A 194 -7.92 29.56 6.64
N VAL A 195 -8.40 30.76 6.99
CA VAL A 195 -8.75 31.12 8.38
C VAL A 195 -10.18 31.65 8.38
N TYR A 196 -11.01 31.12 9.26
CA TYR A 196 -12.42 31.49 9.39
C TYR A 196 -12.73 32.10 10.74
N GLN A 197 -13.53 33.17 10.74
CA GLN A 197 -14.09 33.79 11.93
C GLN A 197 -15.59 33.52 11.98
N PRO A 198 -16.08 32.62 12.84
CA PRO A 198 -17.42 32.06 12.72
C PRO A 198 -18.56 33.07 13.00
N VAL A 199 -18.44 33.91 14.04
CA VAL A 199 -19.51 34.88 14.42
C VAL A 199 -19.66 36.00 13.39
N SER A 200 -18.53 36.52 12.89
CA SER A 200 -18.53 37.55 11.85
C SER A 200 -18.70 37.00 10.44
N CYS A 201 -18.70 35.67 10.29
CA CYS A 201 -18.77 34.97 8.99
C CYS A 201 -17.71 35.46 7.99
N LYS A 202 -16.53 35.83 8.47
CA LYS A 202 -15.43 36.30 7.63
C LYS A 202 -14.47 35.17 7.31
N LEU A 203 -14.10 35.08 6.03
CA LEU A 203 -13.15 34.10 5.53
C LEU A 203 -11.89 34.80 5.04
N PHE A 204 -10.74 34.23 5.39
CA PHE A 204 -9.43 34.72 4.97
C PHE A 204 -8.68 33.58 4.29
N VAL A 205 -7.76 33.92 3.39
CA VAL A 205 -6.88 32.98 2.72
C VAL A 205 -5.46 33.50 2.71
N TYR A 206 -4.50 32.61 2.89
CA TYR A 206 -3.09 32.88 2.64
C TYR A 206 -2.77 32.69 1.15
N ASP A 207 -1.87 33.49 0.60
CA ASP A 207 -1.38 33.29 -0.78
C ASP A 207 -0.34 32.14 -0.83
N SER A 208 0.42 31.96 0.25
CA SER A 208 1.44 30.92 0.38
C SER A 208 1.74 30.63 1.85
N VAL A 209 2.55 29.61 2.10
CA VAL A 209 3.02 29.23 3.42
C VAL A 209 4.52 28.95 3.40
N GLU A 210 5.22 29.35 4.42
CA GLU A 210 6.60 28.95 4.71
C GLU A 210 6.64 27.95 5.86
N VAL A 211 7.38 26.87 5.67
CA VAL A 211 7.64 25.84 6.68
C VAL A 211 9.13 25.84 6.95
N LYS A 212 9.51 26.24 8.16
CA LYS A 212 10.89 26.15 8.65
C LYS A 212 11.01 24.93 9.53
N VAL A 213 11.91 24.04 9.19
CA VAL A 213 12.21 22.83 9.95
C VAL A 213 13.59 22.99 10.57
N ASN A 214 13.65 22.91 11.91
CA ASN A 214 14.88 22.80 12.67
C ASN A 214 15.05 21.34 13.10
N TYR A 215 16.23 20.77 12.88
CA TYR A 215 16.48 19.35 13.10
C TYR A 215 17.84 19.08 13.73
N LEU A 216 17.95 17.99 14.45
CA LEU A 216 19.19 17.46 14.98
C LEU A 216 19.64 16.27 14.13
N ASN A 217 20.90 16.28 13.71
CA ASN A 217 21.48 15.17 12.96
C ASN A 217 22.05 14.14 13.92
N LYS A 218 21.49 12.92 13.94
CA LYS A 218 22.00 11.79 14.71
C LYS A 218 22.90 10.94 13.82
N ASN A 219 24.19 10.86 14.14
CA ASN A 219 25.13 9.96 13.47
C ASN A 219 24.77 8.51 13.76
N ASN A 220 23.98 7.90 12.92
CA ASN A 220 23.74 6.44 12.92
C ASN A 220 24.25 5.85 11.60
N GLU A 221 25.17 4.89 11.70
CA GLU A 221 25.97 4.39 10.56
C GLU A 221 25.24 3.37 9.64
N ASN A 222 23.96 3.06 9.84
CA ASN A 222 23.31 1.88 9.25
C ASN A 222 22.15 2.15 8.28
N LEU A 223 22.12 3.30 7.60
CA LEU A 223 21.09 3.55 6.60
C LEU A 223 21.43 2.87 5.26
N ARG A 224 20.54 1.99 4.83
CA ARG A 224 20.67 1.22 3.59
C ARG A 224 19.80 1.84 2.49
N TYR A 225 20.34 2.00 1.32
CA TYR A 225 19.72 2.66 0.16
C TYR A 225 19.43 1.68 -0.96
N ASP A 226 18.25 1.79 -1.56
CA ASP A 226 17.83 1.11 -2.76
C ASP A 226 17.42 2.15 -3.83
N SER A 227 17.73 1.89 -5.11
CA SER A 227 17.40 2.79 -6.22
C SER A 227 15.91 2.84 -6.53
N GLU A 228 15.15 1.78 -6.23
CA GLU A 228 13.70 1.74 -6.43
C GLU A 228 13.01 2.68 -5.45
N ILE A 229 13.43 2.68 -4.18
CA ILE A 229 12.95 3.60 -3.14
C ILE A 229 13.20 5.07 -3.51
N ASP A 230 14.26 5.37 -4.26
CA ASP A 230 14.58 6.73 -4.69
C ASP A 230 13.48 7.35 -5.57
N ASN A 231 12.92 6.54 -6.48
CA ASN A 231 11.83 6.98 -7.34
C ASN A 231 10.52 7.14 -6.58
N GLU A 232 10.25 6.29 -5.59
CA GLU A 232 9.07 6.38 -4.75
C GLU A 232 9.17 7.57 -3.79
N ALA A 233 10.31 7.76 -3.16
CA ALA A 233 10.58 8.92 -2.31
C ALA A 233 10.42 10.26 -3.05
N SER A 234 10.84 10.34 -4.32
CA SER A 234 10.62 11.53 -5.17
C SER A 234 9.15 11.81 -5.44
N LYS A 235 8.28 10.80 -5.41
CA LYS A 235 6.82 10.99 -5.54
C LYS A 235 6.14 11.30 -4.22
N LEU A 236 6.67 10.75 -3.12
CA LEU A 236 6.06 10.81 -1.80
C LEU A 236 6.39 12.10 -1.04
N PHE A 237 7.64 12.57 -1.14
CA PHE A 237 8.12 13.73 -0.39
C PHE A 237 8.31 14.94 -1.29
N GLU A 238 7.70 16.07 -0.92
CA GLU A 238 7.65 17.30 -1.73
C GLU A 238 9.04 17.88 -2.08
N ASN A 239 10.05 17.66 -1.23
CA ASN A 239 11.40 18.21 -1.37
C ASN A 239 12.50 17.16 -1.55
N TYR A 240 12.17 15.88 -1.78
CA TYR A 240 13.17 14.83 -1.81
C TYR A 240 14.23 15.06 -2.89
N ASP A 241 13.83 15.50 -4.07
CA ASP A 241 14.76 15.78 -5.18
C ASP A 241 15.79 16.87 -4.84
N ASP A 242 15.43 17.80 -3.94
CA ASP A 242 16.33 18.86 -3.49
C ASP A 242 17.39 18.37 -2.50
N ILE A 243 17.10 17.30 -1.75
CA ILE A 243 17.98 16.78 -0.69
C ILE A 243 18.52 15.37 -0.96
N ARG A 244 18.07 14.69 -2.02
CA ARG A 244 18.48 13.30 -2.34
C ARG A 244 20.00 13.09 -2.38
N TYR A 245 20.77 14.12 -2.72
CA TYR A 245 22.23 14.06 -2.76
C TYR A 245 22.87 13.85 -1.37
N LEU A 246 22.14 14.11 -0.29
CA LEU A 246 22.57 13.83 1.09
C LEU A 246 22.49 12.33 1.42
N TYR A 247 21.65 11.60 0.69
CA TYR A 247 21.47 10.17 0.84
C TYR A 247 22.49 9.46 -0.05
N GLN A 248 23.48 8.77 0.54
CA GLN A 248 24.51 8.07 -0.20
C GLN A 248 23.96 6.75 -0.77
N PRO A 249 24.34 6.37 -2.02
CA PRO A 249 24.00 5.05 -2.54
C PRO A 249 24.59 3.97 -1.65
N TYR A 250 23.73 3.06 -1.21
CA TYR A 250 24.16 1.88 -0.49
C TYR A 250 24.66 0.83 -1.50
N MET A 251 25.88 0.44 -1.33
CA MET A 251 26.36 -0.77 -2.00
C MET A 251 25.85 -1.95 -1.19
N LYS A 252 24.76 -2.61 -1.65
CA LYS A 252 24.23 -3.83 -1.03
C LYS A 252 25.39 -4.76 -0.74
N PRO A 253 25.63 -5.22 0.49
CA PRO A 253 26.58 -6.29 0.71
C PRO A 253 26.20 -7.43 -0.20
N SER A 254 27.15 -8.13 -0.78
CA SER A 254 26.90 -9.37 -1.50
C SER A 254 26.43 -10.43 -0.49
N SER A 255 25.22 -10.27 0.05
CA SER A 255 24.58 -11.31 0.85
C SER A 255 24.14 -12.40 -0.12
N GLU A 256 24.43 -13.66 0.19
CA GLU A 256 23.87 -14.82 -0.53
C GLU A 256 22.33 -14.85 -0.38
N ASP A 257 21.78 -14.11 0.57
CA ASP A 257 20.36 -14.03 0.90
C ASP A 257 19.72 -12.85 0.16
N ASN A 258 18.89 -13.18 -0.85
CA ASN A 258 18.07 -12.24 -1.59
C ASN A 258 16.69 -12.86 -1.73
N TYR A 259 15.75 -12.47 -0.83
CA TYR A 259 14.41 -13.04 -0.77
C TYR A 259 13.41 -11.89 -0.73
N ASN A 260 12.73 -11.64 -1.85
CA ASN A 260 11.70 -10.60 -1.89
C ASN A 260 10.32 -11.08 -1.41
N TYR A 261 10.17 -12.39 -1.15
CA TYR A 261 8.94 -12.96 -0.59
C TYR A 261 9.26 -13.86 0.61
N VAL A 262 8.78 -13.51 1.79
CA VAL A 262 8.99 -14.29 3.02
C VAL A 262 7.68 -14.91 3.49
N ILE A 263 7.70 -16.21 3.75
CA ILE A 263 6.58 -16.92 4.36
C ILE A 263 6.97 -17.29 5.79
N ILE A 264 6.22 -16.78 6.77
CA ILE A 264 6.41 -17.11 8.19
C ILE A 264 5.29 -18.08 8.60
N THR A 265 5.67 -19.22 9.18
CA THR A 265 4.71 -20.27 9.54
C THR A 265 5.10 -21.00 10.82
N SER A 266 4.19 -21.83 11.33
CA SER A 266 4.43 -22.69 12.49
C SER A 266 4.78 -24.12 12.10
N ASN A 267 5.40 -24.88 13.03
CA ASN A 267 5.85 -26.25 12.80
C ASN A 267 4.77 -27.18 12.18
N ASN A 268 3.54 -27.06 12.67
CA ASN A 268 2.44 -27.91 12.22
C ASN A 268 1.92 -27.59 10.83
N LEU A 269 2.27 -26.42 10.26
CA LEU A 269 1.81 -25.95 8.94
C LEU A 269 2.95 -25.92 7.91
N TYR A 270 4.20 -26.02 8.34
CA TYR A 270 5.38 -25.88 7.48
C TYR A 270 5.36 -26.82 6.28
N ASP A 271 5.09 -28.12 6.54
CA ASP A 271 5.03 -29.12 5.45
C ASP A 271 3.89 -28.86 4.46
N SER A 272 2.80 -28.24 4.91
CA SER A 272 1.67 -27.89 4.04
C SER A 272 1.99 -26.74 3.10
N VAL A 273 2.78 -25.75 3.56
CA VAL A 273 3.28 -24.67 2.70
C VAL A 273 4.17 -25.26 1.60
N ILE A 274 5.10 -26.15 1.94
CA ILE A 274 6.00 -26.80 0.98
C ILE A 274 5.25 -27.71 0.01
N ALA A 275 4.22 -28.43 0.50
CA ALA A 275 3.45 -29.37 -0.32
C ALA A 275 2.55 -28.67 -1.35
N SER A 276 2.25 -27.38 -1.18
CA SER A 276 1.48 -26.62 -2.14
C SER A 276 2.30 -26.29 -3.40
N ASN A 277 1.62 -26.21 -4.54
CA ASN A 277 2.24 -25.77 -5.79
C ASN A 277 2.53 -24.26 -5.82
N PHE A 278 2.04 -23.53 -4.85
CA PHE A 278 2.15 -22.07 -4.73
C PHE A 278 3.61 -21.59 -4.77
N ILE A 279 4.51 -22.27 -4.05
CA ILE A 279 5.94 -21.91 -4.01
C ILE A 279 6.56 -21.98 -5.42
N ASN A 280 6.28 -23.07 -6.15
CA ASN A 280 6.79 -23.23 -7.50
C ASN A 280 6.21 -22.16 -8.44
N TRP A 281 4.91 -21.85 -8.29
CA TRP A 281 4.26 -20.81 -9.07
C TRP A 281 4.90 -19.45 -8.85
N LYS A 282 4.98 -18.99 -7.59
CA LYS A 282 5.59 -17.69 -7.24
C LYS A 282 7.05 -17.60 -7.70
N SER A 283 7.81 -18.69 -7.58
CA SER A 283 9.18 -18.71 -8.10
C SER A 283 9.24 -18.58 -9.63
N ASN A 284 8.28 -19.16 -10.35
CA ASN A 284 8.21 -19.09 -11.81
C ASN A 284 7.83 -17.69 -12.32
N ILE A 285 7.11 -16.91 -11.52
CA ILE A 285 6.77 -15.53 -11.84
C ILE A 285 7.76 -14.53 -11.22
N GLY A 286 8.88 -14.99 -10.66
CA GLY A 286 10.02 -14.15 -10.33
C GLY A 286 10.29 -13.91 -8.86
N PHE A 287 9.47 -14.45 -7.95
CA PHE A 287 9.75 -14.30 -6.53
C PHE A 287 10.86 -15.24 -6.04
N ASN A 288 11.75 -14.70 -5.23
CA ASN A 288 12.71 -15.46 -4.44
C ASN A 288 12.12 -15.69 -3.05
N ILE A 289 11.71 -16.91 -2.77
CA ILE A 289 10.92 -17.24 -1.57
C ILE A 289 11.80 -17.79 -0.46
N LYS A 290 11.60 -17.28 0.76
CA LYS A 290 12.11 -17.86 2.01
C LYS A 290 10.97 -18.30 2.90
N ILE A 291 10.96 -19.56 3.30
CA ILE A 291 10.02 -20.08 4.30
C ILE A 291 10.73 -20.15 5.65
N ILE A 292 10.16 -19.54 6.67
CA ILE A 292 10.72 -19.44 8.01
C ILE A 292 9.72 -19.99 9.03
N ASN A 293 10.19 -20.90 9.87
CA ASN A 293 9.39 -21.37 10.99
C ASN A 293 9.53 -20.42 12.18
N ILE A 294 8.46 -20.14 12.92
CA ILE A 294 8.50 -19.32 14.14
C ILE A 294 9.47 -19.85 15.21
N THR A 295 9.89 -21.12 15.13
CA THR A 295 10.89 -21.73 16.02
C THR A 295 12.31 -21.65 15.46
N ASP A 296 12.49 -21.08 14.26
CA ASP A 296 13.83 -20.88 13.67
C ASP A 296 14.65 -19.88 14.51
N SER A 297 15.95 -20.08 14.49
CA SER A 297 16.91 -19.18 15.15
C SER A 297 16.91 -17.76 14.58
N LEU A 298 16.49 -17.58 13.33
CA LEU A 298 16.29 -16.26 12.72
C LEU A 298 15.24 -15.43 13.48
N ILE A 299 14.22 -16.07 14.05
CA ILE A 299 13.18 -15.41 14.85
C ILE A 299 13.51 -15.50 16.34
N THR A 300 13.80 -16.71 16.86
CA THR A 300 13.95 -16.93 18.30
C THR A 300 15.17 -16.25 18.93
N ASN A 301 16.18 -15.90 18.13
CA ASN A 301 17.34 -15.12 18.58
C ASN A 301 17.09 -13.61 18.55
N GLN A 302 15.96 -13.14 18.00
CA GLN A 302 15.62 -11.72 18.03
C GLN A 302 15.27 -11.31 19.47
N GLN A 303 15.64 -10.09 19.83
CA GLN A 303 15.13 -9.47 21.05
C GLN A 303 13.64 -9.18 20.86
N GLY A 304 12.90 -9.15 21.95
CA GLY A 304 11.47 -8.83 21.93
C GLY A 304 10.77 -9.38 23.18
N PHE A 305 9.76 -8.68 23.62
CA PHE A 305 8.95 -9.05 24.78
C PHE A 305 8.12 -10.32 24.52
N ASP A 306 7.67 -10.46 23.29
CA ASP A 306 6.84 -11.59 22.83
C ASP A 306 7.19 -12.05 21.40
N LEU A 307 6.52 -13.09 20.93
CA LEU A 307 6.73 -13.64 19.58
C LEU A 307 6.41 -12.61 18.47
N ALA A 308 5.41 -11.74 18.66
CA ALA A 308 5.07 -10.73 17.68
C ALA A 308 6.23 -9.74 17.48
N GLU A 309 6.80 -9.27 18.56
CA GLU A 309 7.94 -8.36 18.51
C GLU A 309 9.20 -9.05 17.96
N GLN A 310 9.44 -10.32 18.28
CA GLN A 310 10.55 -11.08 17.70
C GLN A 310 10.40 -11.23 16.18
N ILE A 311 9.20 -11.50 15.67
CA ILE A 311 8.92 -11.57 14.22
C ILE A 311 9.15 -10.19 13.58
N ARG A 312 8.62 -9.12 14.17
CA ARG A 312 8.80 -7.76 13.65
C ARG A 312 10.28 -7.37 13.63
N ASN A 313 11.02 -7.65 14.68
CA ASN A 313 12.46 -7.37 14.75
C ASN A 313 13.28 -8.21 13.76
N PHE A 314 12.87 -9.45 13.47
CA PHE A 314 13.44 -10.22 12.38
C PHE A 314 13.22 -9.50 11.03
N LEU A 315 12.00 -9.05 10.75
CA LEU A 315 11.68 -8.32 9.51
C LEU A 315 12.46 -7.00 9.46
N ARG A 316 12.44 -6.18 10.52
CA ARG A 316 13.19 -4.91 10.61
C ARG A 316 14.68 -5.07 10.32
N ASN A 317 15.28 -6.16 10.81
CA ASN A 317 16.71 -6.40 10.64
C ASN A 317 17.09 -6.93 9.26
N ASN A 318 16.13 -7.46 8.49
CA ASN A 318 16.44 -8.17 7.25
C ASN A 318 15.73 -7.62 6.01
N TYR A 319 14.64 -6.83 6.12
CA TYR A 319 13.86 -6.44 4.94
C TYR A 319 14.70 -5.74 3.87
N ALA A 320 15.54 -4.79 4.26
CA ALA A 320 16.38 -4.07 3.33
C ALA A 320 17.52 -4.93 2.76
N ASP A 321 18.15 -5.79 3.61
CA ASP A 321 19.28 -6.64 3.18
C ASP A 321 18.84 -7.75 2.24
N TRP A 322 17.69 -8.37 2.50
CA TRP A 322 17.15 -9.42 1.68
C TRP A 322 16.33 -8.89 0.50
N GLY A 323 15.87 -7.63 0.57
CA GLY A 323 14.94 -7.03 -0.39
C GLY A 323 13.55 -7.62 -0.24
N ILE A 324 13.05 -7.74 1.01
CA ILE A 324 11.70 -8.28 1.28
C ILE A 324 10.67 -7.23 0.86
N GLU A 325 9.78 -7.62 -0.04
CA GLU A 325 8.63 -6.82 -0.49
C GLU A 325 7.33 -7.37 0.12
N TYR A 326 7.21 -8.70 0.19
CA TYR A 326 6.00 -9.38 0.62
C TYR A 326 6.24 -10.35 1.78
N VAL A 327 5.33 -10.34 2.75
CA VAL A 327 5.33 -11.25 3.89
C VAL A 327 3.98 -11.96 3.99
N LEU A 328 3.98 -13.28 3.88
CA LEU A 328 2.80 -14.10 4.08
C LEU A 328 2.86 -14.83 5.42
N LEU A 329 1.95 -14.51 6.32
CA LEU A 329 1.79 -15.15 7.62
C LEU A 329 0.86 -16.37 7.47
N VAL A 330 1.41 -17.58 7.57
CA VAL A 330 0.61 -18.82 7.47
C VAL A 330 0.38 -19.39 8.85
N GLY A 331 -0.79 -19.08 9.40
CA GLY A 331 -1.21 -19.47 10.74
C GLY A 331 -2.28 -18.53 11.28
N ASN A 332 -3.17 -19.03 12.15
CA ASN A 332 -4.12 -18.19 12.86
C ASN A 332 -3.40 -17.39 13.97
N TYR A 333 -4.15 -16.52 14.67
CA TYR A 333 -3.62 -15.65 15.72
C TYR A 333 -2.96 -16.41 16.89
N THR A 334 -3.26 -17.70 17.11
CA THR A 334 -2.63 -18.52 18.15
C THR A 334 -1.29 -19.14 17.69
N ASN A 335 -1.07 -19.28 16.39
CA ASN A 335 0.20 -19.73 15.81
C ASN A 335 1.16 -18.56 15.60
N ILE A 336 0.68 -17.50 14.96
CA ILE A 336 1.39 -16.26 14.70
C ILE A 336 0.54 -15.13 15.26
N PRO A 337 0.89 -14.54 16.40
CA PRO A 337 0.06 -13.54 17.06
C PRO A 337 -0.13 -12.32 16.17
N MET A 338 -1.32 -11.71 16.18
CA MET A 338 -1.54 -10.36 15.73
C MET A 338 -1.13 -9.39 16.84
N ARG A 339 -0.67 -8.19 16.52
CA ARG A 339 -0.49 -7.15 17.53
C ARG A 339 -1.83 -6.56 17.90
N TYR A 340 -2.13 -6.51 19.20
CA TYR A 340 -3.28 -5.80 19.72
C TYR A 340 -2.91 -4.34 19.94
N CYS A 341 -3.65 -3.44 19.29
CA CYS A 341 -3.44 -2.00 19.34
C CYS A 341 -4.58 -1.32 20.08
N TYR A 342 -4.28 -0.21 20.75
CA TYR A 342 -5.19 0.50 21.65
C TYR A 342 -5.37 1.96 21.20
N PRO A 343 -6.18 2.24 20.15
CA PRO A 343 -6.31 3.60 19.60
C PRO A 343 -6.72 4.66 20.62
N ASP A 344 -7.42 4.27 21.69
CA ASP A 344 -7.84 5.15 22.76
C ASP A 344 -7.00 4.94 24.03
N LYS A 345 -6.01 5.81 24.26
CA LYS A 345 -5.12 5.79 25.42
C LYS A 345 -5.80 5.84 26.79
N TYR A 346 -7.08 6.17 26.85
CA TYR A 346 -7.84 6.21 28.09
C TYR A 346 -8.72 4.97 28.30
N ASN A 347 -8.82 4.08 27.30
CA ASN A 347 -9.71 2.91 27.34
C ASN A 347 -9.04 1.67 26.75
N HIS A 348 -8.16 1.06 27.53
CA HIS A 348 -7.45 -0.18 27.17
C HIS A 348 -8.21 -1.47 27.48
N LYS A 349 -9.44 -1.37 27.99
CA LYS A 349 -10.19 -2.57 28.39
C LYS A 349 -11.13 -2.99 27.26
N PHE A 350 -10.77 -4.08 26.61
CA PHE A 350 -11.73 -4.82 25.80
C PHE A 350 -12.80 -5.40 26.71
N ASN A 351 -14.03 -5.01 26.51
CA ASN A 351 -15.20 -5.68 27.07
C ASN A 351 -15.98 -6.26 25.89
N LEU A 352 -16.27 -7.56 25.91
CA LEU A 352 -17.07 -8.23 24.87
C LEU A 352 -18.44 -7.59 24.63
N SER A 353 -18.97 -6.90 25.65
CA SER A 353 -20.18 -6.07 25.53
C SER A 353 -19.88 -4.67 24.97
N ASP A 354 -18.62 -4.24 24.97
CA ASP A 354 -18.16 -2.96 24.43
C ASP A 354 -17.41 -3.22 23.12
N VAL A 355 -18.17 -3.55 22.08
CA VAL A 355 -17.66 -3.78 20.71
C VAL A 355 -16.95 -2.54 20.16
N MET A 356 -17.07 -1.42 20.86
CA MET A 356 -16.68 -0.07 20.49
C MET A 356 -15.33 0.36 21.06
N GLY A 357 -14.79 -0.39 22.02
CA GLY A 357 -13.61 0.03 22.74
C GLY A 357 -12.51 -1.01 22.81
N GLY A 358 -11.34 -0.54 23.14
CA GLY A 358 -10.23 -1.33 23.59
C GLY A 358 -9.26 -1.70 22.48
N GLU A 359 -9.17 -2.97 22.17
CA GLU A 359 -8.07 -3.53 21.40
C GLU A 359 -8.42 -3.88 19.96
N TYR A 360 -7.55 -3.55 19.03
CA TYR A 360 -7.66 -3.85 17.60
C TYR A 360 -6.52 -4.77 17.18
N PRO A 361 -6.77 -6.08 16.95
CA PRO A 361 -5.74 -6.96 16.41
C PRO A 361 -5.42 -6.61 14.96
N THR A 362 -4.14 -6.44 14.67
CA THR A 362 -3.66 -6.02 13.36
C THR A 362 -2.36 -6.72 12.95
N ASP A 363 -2.22 -6.96 11.64
CA ASP A 363 -1.00 -7.39 11.00
C ASP A 363 -0.18 -6.21 10.43
N SER A 364 -0.71 -4.97 10.48
CA SER A 364 0.04 -3.77 10.09
C SER A 364 1.33 -3.58 10.90
N TYR A 365 1.37 -4.12 12.10
CA TYR A 365 2.55 -4.17 12.96
C TYR A 365 3.77 -4.84 12.31
N TYR A 366 3.52 -5.78 11.39
CA TYR A 366 4.56 -6.50 10.64
C TYR A 366 4.91 -5.83 9.31
N ALA A 367 4.11 -4.87 8.88
CA ALA A 367 4.29 -4.17 7.62
C ALA A 367 5.08 -2.87 7.79
N ASP A 368 4.78 -2.13 8.85
CA ASP A 368 5.45 -0.89 9.24
C ASP A 368 6.69 -1.24 10.09
N LEU A 369 7.85 -1.15 9.46
CA LEU A 369 9.13 -1.62 9.99
C LEU A 369 10.13 -0.48 10.25
N SER A 370 9.65 0.75 10.30
CA SER A 370 10.48 1.95 10.48
C SER A 370 11.53 1.80 11.57
N TYR A 371 12.70 2.38 11.32
CA TYR A 371 13.91 2.16 12.14
C TYR A 371 14.07 3.13 13.30
N SER A 372 13.27 4.19 13.32
CA SER A 372 13.37 5.26 14.29
C SER A 372 12.69 4.88 15.61
N ASP A 373 13.27 5.26 16.73
CA ASP A 373 12.61 5.21 18.04
C ASP A 373 11.37 6.12 18.09
N LEU A 374 11.20 7.00 17.10
CA LEU A 374 10.08 7.94 16.95
C LEU A 374 8.88 7.33 16.23
N ASP A 375 9.07 6.20 15.54
CA ASP A 375 8.04 5.44 14.84
C ASP A 375 7.68 4.18 15.64
N SER A 376 7.88 4.21 16.92
CA SER A 376 7.58 3.08 17.79
C SER A 376 6.06 2.91 17.90
N TRP A 377 5.64 1.67 17.83
CA TRP A 377 4.28 1.26 18.13
C TRP A 377 3.98 1.23 19.63
N ASP A 378 4.96 1.51 20.47
CA ASP A 378 4.94 1.61 21.92
C ASP A 378 6.08 2.56 22.31
N SER A 379 5.89 3.86 22.04
CA SER A 379 6.95 4.87 22.14
C SER A 379 7.27 5.25 23.58
N ASP A 380 6.32 5.13 24.49
CA ASP A 380 6.49 5.42 25.92
C ASP A 380 6.85 4.17 26.74
N GLY A 381 6.75 2.96 26.14
CA GLY A 381 7.16 1.70 26.73
C GLY A 381 6.19 1.17 27.80
N ASP A 382 4.92 1.55 27.73
CA ASP A 382 3.92 1.14 28.71
C ASP A 382 3.26 -0.20 28.40
N GLY A 383 3.49 -0.76 27.18
CA GLY A 383 3.00 -2.04 26.72
C GLY A 383 1.61 -1.97 26.07
N PHE A 384 1.06 -0.78 25.87
CA PHE A 384 -0.10 -0.55 25.03
C PHE A 384 0.37 0.01 23.69
N TYR A 385 0.03 -0.65 22.61
CA TYR A 385 0.56 -0.38 21.29
C TYR A 385 -0.40 0.47 20.47
N GLY A 386 0.12 1.45 19.74
CA GLY A 386 -0.63 2.19 18.73
C GLY A 386 -1.61 3.21 19.29
N GLU A 387 -1.32 3.80 20.43
CA GLU A 387 -2.14 4.84 21.05
C GLU A 387 -2.09 6.13 20.25
N CYS A 388 -3.26 6.63 19.88
CA CYS A 388 -3.39 7.88 19.16
C CYS A 388 -2.85 9.07 19.98
N LYS A 389 -1.90 9.83 19.44
CA LYS A 389 -1.21 10.98 20.07
C LYS A 389 -0.20 10.61 21.16
N ASP A 390 0.10 9.33 21.36
CA ASP A 390 1.18 8.90 22.23
C ASP A 390 2.21 8.08 21.43
N ASP A 391 1.77 7.07 20.67
CA ASP A 391 2.65 6.25 19.82
C ASP A 391 2.70 6.73 18.37
N ASP A 392 1.53 7.02 17.81
CA ASP A 392 1.34 7.56 16.47
C ASP A 392 2.06 6.78 15.33
N PRO A 393 1.84 5.46 15.17
CA PRO A 393 2.39 4.73 14.02
C PRO A 393 1.96 5.37 12.70
N ASP A 394 2.89 5.50 11.76
CA ASP A 394 2.71 6.35 10.58
C ASP A 394 2.01 5.66 9.41
N PHE A 395 1.96 4.32 9.42
CA PHE A 395 1.41 3.45 8.36
C PHE A 395 2.10 3.60 6.99
N LEU A 396 3.29 4.17 6.94
CA LEU A 396 4.20 4.04 5.82
C LEU A 396 4.92 2.70 5.93
N THR A 397 4.50 1.75 5.13
CA THR A 397 4.95 0.37 5.27
C THR A 397 6.15 0.05 4.39
N GLU A 398 7.10 -0.71 4.93
CA GLU A 398 8.26 -1.20 4.20
C GLU A 398 7.99 -2.50 3.45
N VAL A 399 7.00 -3.26 3.88
CA VAL A 399 6.59 -4.52 3.25
C VAL A 399 5.08 -4.68 3.24
N SER A 400 4.55 -5.40 2.26
CA SER A 400 3.14 -5.76 2.22
C SER A 400 2.89 -7.10 2.91
N VAL A 401 1.91 -7.14 3.82
CA VAL A 401 1.62 -8.31 4.67
C VAL A 401 0.22 -8.86 4.37
N GLY A 402 0.14 -10.20 4.25
CA GLY A 402 -1.12 -10.92 4.21
C GLY A 402 -1.10 -12.16 5.10
N ARG A 403 -2.26 -12.73 5.37
CA ARG A 403 -2.38 -13.87 6.28
C ARG A 403 -3.27 -14.99 5.73
N ILE A 404 -2.84 -16.23 5.89
CA ILE A 404 -3.72 -17.41 5.79
C ILE A 404 -4.11 -17.84 7.22
N PRO A 405 -5.29 -17.42 7.72
CA PRO A 405 -5.64 -17.45 9.14
C PRO A 405 -6.18 -18.80 9.59
N THR A 406 -5.40 -19.88 9.45
CA THR A 406 -5.82 -21.23 9.85
C THR A 406 -4.70 -21.98 10.58
N ASN A 407 -5.09 -22.99 11.38
CA ASN A 407 -4.17 -23.95 11.98
C ASN A 407 -4.31 -25.36 11.38
N LYS A 408 -5.02 -25.50 10.25
CA LYS A 408 -5.29 -26.80 9.60
C LYS A 408 -4.50 -26.91 8.30
N PRO A 409 -3.66 -27.95 8.17
CA PRO A 409 -2.81 -28.18 6.99
C PRO A 409 -3.54 -28.19 5.65
N ASP A 410 -4.69 -28.85 5.57
CA ASP A 410 -5.51 -28.96 4.37
C ASP A 410 -6.07 -27.60 3.91
N GLN A 411 -6.43 -26.76 4.83
CA GLN A 411 -6.90 -25.39 4.54
C GLN A 411 -5.78 -24.47 4.06
N VAL A 412 -4.53 -24.68 4.53
CA VAL A 412 -3.37 -23.94 4.01
C VAL A 412 -3.16 -24.27 2.54
N ILE A 413 -3.07 -25.57 2.21
CA ILE A 413 -2.90 -26.01 0.83
C ILE A 413 -4.02 -25.46 -0.06
N TYR A 414 -5.27 -25.59 0.38
CA TYR A 414 -6.43 -25.10 -0.34
C TYR A 414 -6.37 -23.60 -0.64
N ALA A 415 -6.06 -22.76 0.36
CA ALA A 415 -5.99 -21.31 0.17
C ALA A 415 -4.85 -20.90 -0.76
N LEU A 416 -3.66 -21.50 -0.62
CA LEU A 416 -2.50 -21.23 -1.45
C LEU A 416 -2.71 -21.66 -2.91
N GLU A 417 -3.27 -22.85 -3.14
CA GLU A 417 -3.56 -23.33 -4.50
C GLU A 417 -4.68 -22.53 -5.16
N LYS A 418 -5.66 -22.03 -4.38
CA LYS A 418 -6.70 -21.13 -4.89
C LYS A 418 -6.12 -19.77 -5.32
N SER A 419 -5.20 -19.19 -4.54
CA SER A 419 -4.48 -17.98 -4.95
C SER A 419 -3.70 -18.18 -6.24
N MET A 420 -2.97 -19.28 -6.34
CA MET A 420 -2.25 -19.64 -7.56
C MET A 420 -3.21 -19.80 -8.77
N ALA A 421 -4.31 -20.54 -8.61
CA ALA A 421 -5.28 -20.75 -9.68
C ALA A 421 -5.91 -19.44 -10.16
N PHE A 422 -6.20 -18.52 -9.23
CA PHE A 422 -6.70 -17.18 -9.55
C PHE A 422 -5.70 -16.39 -10.38
N GLU A 423 -4.42 -16.34 -10.00
CA GLU A 423 -3.39 -15.63 -10.75
C GLU A 423 -3.11 -16.24 -12.12
N MET A 424 -3.21 -17.56 -12.27
CA MET A 424 -3.04 -18.23 -13.57
C MET A 424 -4.19 -17.96 -14.55
N ASP A 425 -5.34 -17.56 -14.06
CA ASP A 425 -6.52 -17.30 -14.89
C ASP A 425 -6.54 -15.84 -15.35
N THR A 426 -6.51 -15.63 -16.66
CA THR A 426 -6.56 -14.32 -17.32
C THR A 426 -7.86 -14.16 -18.13
N GLY A 427 -8.89 -14.93 -17.81
CA GLY A 427 -10.17 -14.91 -18.52
C GLY A 427 -10.95 -13.61 -18.33
N ASP A 428 -11.82 -13.30 -19.32
CA ASP A 428 -12.63 -12.07 -19.33
C ASP A 428 -13.51 -11.87 -18.08
N TRP A 429 -13.82 -12.94 -17.35
CA TRP A 429 -14.60 -12.88 -16.11
C TRP A 429 -13.91 -12.04 -15.02
N LYS A 430 -12.60 -11.84 -15.11
CA LYS A 430 -11.83 -10.96 -14.22
C LYS A 430 -12.35 -9.51 -14.22
N ASN A 431 -13.01 -9.10 -15.27
CA ASN A 431 -13.62 -7.77 -15.36
C ASN A 431 -15.00 -7.67 -14.68
N ASN A 432 -15.60 -8.79 -14.25
CA ASN A 432 -16.94 -8.77 -13.63
C ASN A 432 -16.87 -8.38 -12.16
N VAL A 433 -17.75 -7.49 -11.75
CA VAL A 433 -17.82 -6.95 -10.39
C VAL A 433 -19.21 -7.15 -9.79
N LEU A 434 -19.26 -7.42 -8.48
CA LEU A 434 -20.49 -7.51 -7.72
C LEU A 434 -20.48 -6.47 -6.61
N HIS A 435 -21.45 -5.56 -6.65
CA HIS A 435 -21.63 -4.47 -5.70
C HIS A 435 -22.88 -4.64 -4.86
N ALA A 436 -22.77 -4.45 -3.54
CA ALA A 436 -23.93 -4.46 -2.63
C ALA A 436 -23.87 -3.29 -1.65
N GLY A 437 -24.97 -2.58 -1.48
CA GLY A 437 -25.12 -1.50 -0.52
C GLY A 437 -26.39 -1.64 0.30
N ALA A 438 -26.25 -1.90 1.62
CA ALA A 438 -27.31 -1.81 2.58
C ALA A 438 -27.49 -0.37 3.09
N ILE A 439 -28.64 -0.04 3.66
CA ILE A 439 -28.78 1.20 4.41
C ILE A 439 -27.97 1.06 5.70
N LEU A 440 -27.07 1.98 5.94
CA LEU A 440 -26.17 1.99 7.09
C LEU A 440 -26.76 2.77 8.26
N LEU A 441 -27.51 3.87 7.97
CA LEU A 441 -28.18 4.68 8.98
C LEU A 441 -29.49 5.22 8.42
N PHE A 442 -30.53 5.24 9.25
CA PHE A 442 -31.77 5.93 8.95
C PHE A 442 -31.79 7.32 9.58
N ASN A 443 -31.29 7.45 10.80
CA ASN A 443 -31.28 8.67 11.61
C ASN A 443 -29.92 8.87 12.31
N PRO A 444 -29.50 10.09 12.64
CA PRO A 444 -30.07 11.40 12.30
C PRO A 444 -29.80 11.82 10.85
N ILE A 445 -29.08 11.02 10.08
CA ILE A 445 -28.76 11.24 8.69
C ILE A 445 -28.99 9.93 7.96
N PHE A 446 -29.71 9.97 6.85
CA PHE A 446 -29.92 8.81 6.00
C PHE A 446 -28.64 8.47 5.25
N ASP A 447 -28.06 7.31 5.58
CA ASP A 447 -26.86 6.78 4.93
C ASP A 447 -27.14 5.51 4.17
N ASP A 448 -27.02 5.61 2.85
CA ASP A 448 -27.23 4.54 1.90
C ASP A 448 -25.87 4.03 1.39
N GLY A 449 -25.49 2.83 1.85
CA GLY A 449 -24.24 2.18 1.44
C GLY A 449 -24.10 1.96 -0.07
N ALA A 450 -25.23 1.97 -0.81
CA ALA A 450 -25.20 1.93 -2.26
C ALA A 450 -24.47 3.12 -2.89
N LYS A 451 -24.49 4.30 -2.25
CA LYS A 451 -23.69 5.47 -2.67
C LYS A 451 -22.20 5.19 -2.67
N GLY A 452 -21.74 4.33 -1.75
CA GLY A 452 -20.34 3.95 -1.60
C GLY A 452 -19.82 3.17 -2.80
N VAL A 453 -20.51 2.11 -3.14
CA VAL A 453 -20.12 1.27 -4.27
C VAL A 453 -20.37 1.96 -5.62
N ASP A 454 -21.42 2.79 -5.76
CA ASP A 454 -21.71 3.61 -6.94
C ASP A 454 -20.56 4.60 -7.24
N LYS A 455 -19.97 5.18 -6.20
CA LYS A 455 -18.85 6.09 -6.39
C LYS A 455 -17.58 5.34 -6.82
N ILE A 456 -17.27 4.20 -6.20
CA ILE A 456 -16.15 3.34 -6.62
C ILE A 456 -16.30 2.98 -8.11
N GLU A 457 -17.51 2.58 -8.53
CA GLU A 457 -17.80 2.27 -9.91
C GLU A 457 -17.55 3.46 -10.85
N LYS A 458 -18.16 4.59 -10.56
CA LYS A 458 -18.12 5.77 -11.44
C LYS A 458 -16.71 6.31 -11.65
N GLU A 459 -15.88 6.21 -10.63
CA GLU A 459 -14.54 6.76 -10.68
C GLU A 459 -13.50 5.77 -11.22
N PHE A 460 -13.63 4.46 -10.93
CA PHE A 460 -12.56 3.51 -11.22
C PHE A 460 -12.97 2.34 -12.14
N MET A 461 -14.26 2.01 -12.25
CA MET A 461 -14.72 0.78 -12.92
C MET A 461 -15.60 1.07 -14.14
N SER A 462 -15.44 2.25 -14.74
CA SER A 462 -16.25 2.65 -15.91
C SER A 462 -16.07 1.65 -17.05
N GLY A 463 -17.17 1.04 -17.50
CA GLY A 463 -17.17 0.06 -18.59
C GLY A 463 -17.00 -1.39 -18.18
N MET A 464 -16.75 -1.68 -16.90
CA MET A 464 -16.76 -3.05 -16.39
C MET A 464 -18.20 -3.58 -16.24
N PRO A 465 -18.44 -4.88 -16.49
CA PRO A 465 -19.73 -5.50 -16.20
C PRO A 465 -19.97 -5.59 -14.69
N ILE A 466 -20.98 -4.87 -14.19
CA ILE A 466 -21.26 -4.82 -12.75
C ILE A 466 -22.69 -5.27 -12.45
N SER A 467 -22.84 -6.17 -11.48
CA SER A 467 -24.12 -6.50 -10.87
C SER A 467 -24.32 -5.72 -9.57
N HIS A 468 -25.45 -5.06 -9.43
CA HIS A 468 -25.74 -4.14 -8.34
C HIS A 468 -26.88 -4.63 -7.47
N TYR A 469 -26.70 -4.49 -6.16
CA TYR A 469 -27.69 -4.81 -5.13
C TYR A 469 -27.83 -3.67 -4.13
N SER A 470 -29.05 -3.29 -3.82
CA SER A 470 -29.36 -2.27 -2.82
C SER A 470 -30.61 -2.62 -2.00
N GLU A 471 -30.81 -1.94 -0.87
CA GLU A 471 -32.01 -2.13 -0.04
C GLU A 471 -33.26 -1.74 -0.78
N GLN A 472 -34.17 -2.68 -0.97
CA GLN A 472 -35.45 -2.48 -1.71
C GLN A 472 -36.70 -2.88 -0.88
N GLU A 473 -36.53 -3.18 0.42
CA GLU A 473 -37.61 -3.55 1.32
C GLU A 473 -37.88 -2.46 2.35
N GLY A 474 -39.08 -2.45 2.91
CA GLY A 474 -39.46 -1.61 4.05
C GLY A 474 -40.04 -0.24 3.67
N VAL A 475 -40.20 0.61 4.69
CA VAL A 475 -40.80 1.95 4.59
C VAL A 475 -39.91 2.90 3.81
N LYS A 476 -38.61 2.84 4.06
CA LYS A 476 -37.59 3.63 3.38
C LYS A 476 -36.60 2.69 2.69
N THR A 477 -36.48 2.83 1.37
CA THR A 477 -35.58 2.04 0.53
C THR A 477 -34.37 2.87 0.11
N SER A 478 -33.38 2.20 -0.50
CA SER A 478 -32.23 2.86 -1.14
C SER A 478 -32.69 3.87 -2.20
N ASP A 479 -31.91 4.94 -2.37
CA ASP A 479 -32.09 5.90 -3.47
C ASP A 479 -31.76 5.28 -4.85
N PHE A 480 -31.17 4.08 -4.89
CA PHE A 480 -30.79 3.33 -6.09
C PHE A 480 -31.77 2.18 -6.36
N ALA A 481 -32.43 2.18 -7.49
CA ALA A 481 -33.37 1.12 -7.90
C ALA A 481 -32.62 -0.09 -8.50
N TRP A 482 -31.71 -0.70 -7.71
CA TRP A 482 -30.96 -1.88 -8.11
C TRP A 482 -31.72 -3.19 -7.79
N LYS A 483 -31.06 -4.34 -7.96
CA LYS A 483 -31.63 -5.63 -7.56
C LYS A 483 -31.81 -5.65 -6.04
N PRO A 484 -32.88 -6.28 -5.51
CA PRO A 484 -33.12 -6.38 -4.06
C PRO A 484 -31.98 -7.11 -3.37
N LEU A 485 -31.39 -6.48 -2.35
CA LEU A 485 -30.33 -7.06 -1.52
C LEU A 485 -30.94 -8.02 -0.47
N THR A 486 -30.98 -9.29 -0.81
CA THR A 486 -31.40 -10.36 0.12
C THR A 486 -30.38 -11.48 0.09
N GLU A 487 -30.32 -12.33 1.12
CA GLU A 487 -29.41 -13.48 1.11
C GLU A 487 -29.61 -14.33 -0.16
N LYS A 488 -30.85 -14.63 -0.51
CA LYS A 488 -31.17 -15.47 -1.66
C LYS A 488 -30.70 -14.84 -2.98
N THR A 489 -31.00 -13.56 -3.22
CA THR A 489 -30.68 -12.91 -4.50
C THR A 489 -29.20 -12.68 -4.65
N PHE A 490 -28.54 -12.16 -3.61
CA PHE A 490 -27.12 -11.83 -3.62
C PHE A 490 -26.23 -13.08 -3.73
N THR A 491 -26.44 -14.08 -2.85
CA THR A 491 -25.62 -15.29 -2.85
C THR A 491 -25.84 -16.18 -4.06
N SER A 492 -27.06 -16.23 -4.61
CA SER A 492 -27.35 -16.97 -5.85
C SER A 492 -26.64 -16.36 -7.06
N ASP A 493 -26.62 -15.02 -7.17
CA ASP A 493 -25.93 -14.34 -8.25
C ASP A 493 -24.41 -14.47 -8.09
N TRP A 494 -23.89 -14.29 -6.88
CA TRP A 494 -22.45 -14.49 -6.64
C TRP A 494 -22.01 -15.89 -7.03
N LYS A 495 -22.76 -16.92 -6.62
CA LYS A 495 -22.45 -18.30 -6.93
C LYS A 495 -22.41 -18.61 -8.43
N THR A 496 -23.26 -17.94 -9.22
CA THR A 496 -23.44 -18.26 -10.66
C THR A 496 -22.77 -17.26 -11.59
N GLY A 497 -22.38 -16.09 -11.09
CA GLY A 497 -22.06 -14.89 -11.89
C GLY A 497 -20.61 -14.70 -12.24
N LYS A 498 -19.66 -15.45 -11.65
CA LYS A 498 -18.22 -15.32 -11.92
C LYS A 498 -17.72 -13.89 -11.69
N TYR A 499 -17.56 -13.47 -10.45
CA TYR A 499 -17.10 -12.14 -10.09
C TYR A 499 -15.69 -12.17 -9.51
N SER A 500 -14.77 -11.38 -10.07
CA SER A 500 -13.40 -11.25 -9.57
C SER A 500 -13.30 -10.27 -8.41
N ILE A 501 -14.17 -9.27 -8.37
CA ILE A 501 -14.24 -8.28 -7.30
C ILE A 501 -15.65 -8.27 -6.71
N VAL A 502 -15.71 -8.28 -5.39
CA VAL A 502 -16.96 -8.13 -4.61
C VAL A 502 -16.76 -7.04 -3.56
N ASN A 503 -17.52 -5.96 -3.69
CA ASN A 503 -17.56 -4.89 -2.71
C ASN A 503 -18.93 -4.83 -2.05
N TRP A 504 -18.95 -4.78 -0.72
CA TRP A 504 -20.19 -4.51 -0.01
C TRP A 504 -20.05 -3.47 1.10
N PHE A 505 -21.13 -2.77 1.33
CA PHE A 505 -21.35 -1.87 2.46
C PHE A 505 -22.55 -2.37 3.25
N GLY A 506 -22.35 -2.77 4.49
CA GLY A 506 -23.39 -3.35 5.33
C GLY A 506 -22.93 -3.53 6.77
N HIS A 507 -23.84 -3.92 7.65
CA HIS A 507 -23.54 -4.15 9.05
C HIS A 507 -23.00 -5.56 9.27
N GLY A 508 -21.88 -5.69 10.00
CA GLY A 508 -21.15 -6.95 10.15
C GLY A 508 -21.15 -7.50 11.58
N TRP A 509 -21.15 -8.82 11.64
CA TRP A 509 -20.77 -9.63 12.79
C TRP A 509 -19.70 -10.63 12.35
N SER A 510 -19.11 -11.33 13.29
CA SER A 510 -18.08 -12.32 12.96
C SER A 510 -18.56 -13.38 11.95
N ASN A 511 -19.82 -13.72 11.94
CA ASN A 511 -20.42 -14.83 11.17
C ASN A 511 -21.37 -14.40 10.03
N ARG A 512 -21.67 -13.11 9.89
CA ARG A 512 -22.66 -12.61 8.92
C ARG A 512 -22.48 -11.15 8.58
N VAL A 513 -23.08 -10.73 7.46
CA VAL A 513 -23.31 -9.33 7.11
C VAL A 513 -24.81 -9.15 6.87
N ALA A 514 -25.36 -8.15 7.51
CA ALA A 514 -26.78 -7.86 7.49
C ALA A 514 -27.05 -6.43 7.00
N ARG A 515 -28.29 -6.23 6.68
CA ARG A 515 -28.92 -4.98 6.33
C ARG A 515 -29.98 -4.62 7.35
N TRP A 516 -30.21 -3.35 7.56
CA TRP A 516 -31.34 -2.86 8.30
C TRP A 516 -32.51 -2.56 7.37
N VAL A 517 -33.68 -3.02 7.80
CA VAL A 517 -34.93 -2.79 7.10
C VAL A 517 -35.88 -2.10 8.04
N TRP A 518 -36.34 -0.90 7.69
CA TRP A 518 -37.41 -0.21 8.40
C TRP A 518 -38.74 -0.81 7.98
N VAL A 519 -39.24 -1.77 8.77
CA VAL A 519 -40.37 -2.65 8.39
C VAL A 519 -41.72 -1.96 8.50
N GLU A 520 -41.89 -1.06 9.46
CA GLU A 520 -43.15 -0.34 9.71
C GLU A 520 -42.87 0.94 10.49
N ASP A 521 -43.56 2.02 10.19
CA ASP A 521 -43.58 3.26 10.98
C ASP A 521 -44.80 3.17 11.91
N THR A 522 -44.55 2.77 13.18
CA THR A 522 -45.59 2.37 14.11
C THR A 522 -46.28 3.54 14.80
N ASP A 523 -45.62 4.68 14.93
CA ASP A 523 -46.12 5.89 15.58
C ASP A 523 -46.41 7.05 14.59
N GLY A 524 -45.99 6.91 13.33
CA GLY A 524 -46.30 7.82 12.25
C GLY A 524 -45.53 9.13 12.28
N ASP A 525 -44.33 9.11 12.85
CA ASP A 525 -43.50 10.30 13.00
C ASP A 525 -42.44 10.47 11.89
N ASP A 526 -42.35 9.51 10.95
CA ASP A 526 -41.43 9.46 9.83
C ASP A 526 -39.96 9.32 10.26
N ILE A 527 -39.72 8.81 11.49
CA ILE A 527 -38.41 8.55 12.09
C ILE A 527 -38.30 7.04 12.37
N ALA A 528 -37.26 6.41 11.85
CA ALA A 528 -37.04 4.98 12.06
C ALA A 528 -36.53 4.69 13.48
N ASP A 529 -37.43 4.25 14.36
CA ASP A 529 -37.08 3.85 15.72
C ASP A 529 -36.52 2.42 15.78
N SER A 530 -35.73 2.12 16.81
CA SER A 530 -35.08 0.82 16.96
C SER A 530 -36.07 -0.38 17.01
N ASN A 531 -37.28 -0.18 17.51
CA ASN A 531 -38.33 -1.20 17.51
C ASN A 531 -39.06 -1.38 16.17
N GLU A 532 -38.80 -0.55 15.19
CA GLU A 532 -39.32 -0.56 13.83
C GLU A 532 -38.38 -1.15 12.81
N LEU A 533 -37.14 -1.43 13.24
CA LEU A 533 -36.06 -1.93 12.41
C LEU A 533 -35.89 -3.44 12.61
N GLU A 534 -35.70 -4.16 11.53
CA GLU A 534 -35.31 -5.57 11.52
C GLU A 534 -33.97 -5.81 10.90
N TRP A 535 -33.15 -6.69 11.52
CA TRP A 535 -31.95 -7.23 10.94
C TRP A 535 -32.26 -8.36 9.97
N LYS A 536 -31.77 -8.24 8.73
CA LYS A 536 -31.87 -9.28 7.70
C LYS A 536 -30.53 -9.54 7.07
N ASP A 537 -30.05 -10.77 7.17
CA ASP A 537 -28.78 -11.15 6.53
C ASP A 537 -28.86 -11.04 5.01
N PHE A 538 -27.75 -10.70 4.36
CA PHE A 538 -27.55 -10.92 2.94
C PHE A 538 -26.38 -11.86 2.62
N ILE A 539 -25.51 -12.14 3.61
CA ILE A 539 -24.52 -13.21 3.58
C ILE A 539 -24.19 -13.66 5.01
N ASN A 540 -23.96 -14.96 5.20
CA ASN A 540 -23.54 -15.53 6.49
C ASN A 540 -22.72 -16.81 6.26
N VAL A 541 -22.15 -17.40 7.33
CA VAL A 541 -21.32 -18.62 7.28
C VAL A 541 -22.04 -19.87 6.81
N HIS A 542 -23.35 -19.81 6.59
CA HIS A 542 -24.20 -20.88 6.07
C HIS A 542 -24.61 -20.64 4.61
N SER A 543 -24.30 -19.48 4.04
CA SER A 543 -24.55 -19.18 2.64
C SER A 543 -23.76 -20.15 1.77
N LYS A 544 -24.43 -20.76 0.81
CA LYS A 544 -23.83 -21.81 -0.04
C LYS A 544 -23.19 -21.19 -1.28
N LEU A 545 -22.04 -20.55 -1.08
CA LEU A 545 -21.20 -20.08 -2.17
C LEU A 545 -20.35 -21.22 -2.72
N ASP A 546 -19.61 -20.98 -3.79
CA ASP A 546 -18.57 -21.88 -4.29
C ASP A 546 -17.31 -21.09 -4.69
N ASP A 547 -16.24 -21.80 -5.00
CA ASP A 547 -14.90 -21.29 -5.21
C ASP A 547 -14.36 -21.50 -6.64
N ASP A 548 -15.23 -21.87 -7.59
CA ASP A 548 -14.84 -22.03 -8.99
C ASP A 548 -14.31 -20.73 -9.60
N TYR A 549 -14.87 -19.59 -9.13
CA TYR A 549 -14.45 -18.24 -9.54
C TYR A 549 -14.33 -17.35 -8.29
N PRO A 550 -13.25 -17.51 -7.50
CA PRO A 550 -13.10 -16.79 -6.25
C PRO A 550 -12.85 -15.29 -6.48
N SER A 551 -13.25 -14.47 -5.52
CA SER A 551 -13.24 -13.01 -5.63
C SER A 551 -12.22 -12.37 -4.69
N ILE A 552 -11.67 -11.21 -5.08
CA ILE A 552 -11.09 -10.23 -4.18
C ILE A 552 -12.23 -9.48 -3.52
N ILE A 553 -12.30 -9.50 -2.20
CA ILE A 553 -13.44 -9.01 -1.43
C ILE A 553 -13.02 -7.80 -0.59
N TYR A 554 -13.71 -6.68 -0.76
CA TYR A 554 -13.70 -5.59 0.18
C TYR A 554 -14.99 -5.58 1.01
N ALA A 555 -14.86 -5.91 2.29
CA ALA A 555 -15.97 -6.02 3.24
C ALA A 555 -16.07 -4.74 4.08
N LYS A 556 -16.84 -3.73 3.64
CA LYS A 556 -17.16 -2.56 4.46
C LYS A 556 -18.23 -2.95 5.46
N SER A 557 -17.79 -3.54 6.56
CA SER A 557 -18.62 -4.01 7.66
C SER A 557 -17.76 -4.31 8.90
N CYS A 558 -18.33 -4.11 10.08
CA CYS A 558 -17.66 -4.38 11.35
C CYS A 558 -17.38 -5.88 11.53
N VAL A 559 -16.31 -6.23 12.23
CA VAL A 559 -16.07 -7.54 12.87
C VAL A 559 -16.02 -8.76 11.94
N VAL A 560 -16.29 -8.62 10.65
CA VAL A 560 -16.29 -9.76 9.70
C VAL A 560 -14.92 -10.45 9.62
N GLY A 561 -13.83 -9.70 9.85
CA GLY A 561 -12.47 -10.22 9.94
C GLY A 561 -12.04 -10.66 11.35
N TYR A 562 -12.98 -10.98 12.25
CA TYR A 562 -12.71 -11.35 13.64
C TYR A 562 -11.72 -12.54 13.71
N PRO A 563 -10.51 -12.37 14.28
CA PRO A 563 -9.48 -13.41 14.16
C PRO A 563 -9.59 -14.48 15.24
N GLU A 564 -10.21 -14.19 16.40
CA GLU A 564 -10.23 -15.05 17.57
C GLU A 564 -11.32 -16.13 17.45
N THR A 565 -11.20 -17.14 18.30
CA THR A 565 -12.29 -18.09 18.47
C THR A 565 -13.45 -17.40 19.16
N CYS A 566 -14.64 -17.49 18.57
CA CYS A 566 -15.84 -16.90 19.15
C CYS A 566 -16.05 -17.38 20.58
N PRO A 567 -16.29 -16.46 21.55
CA PRO A 567 -16.50 -16.81 22.95
C PRO A 567 -17.65 -17.82 23.14
N SER A 568 -17.51 -18.68 24.14
CA SER A 568 -18.51 -19.73 24.41
C SER A 568 -19.86 -19.18 24.83
N GLU A 569 -19.87 -17.99 25.44
CA GLU A 569 -21.05 -17.23 25.87
C GLU A 569 -21.81 -16.59 24.70
N TRP A 570 -21.24 -16.51 23.53
CA TRP A 570 -21.95 -16.04 22.35
C TRP A 570 -23.02 -17.06 21.94
N PRO A 571 -24.22 -16.62 21.52
CA PRO A 571 -25.23 -17.50 20.96
C PRO A 571 -24.65 -18.34 19.80
N ASP A 572 -25.12 -19.59 19.68
CA ASP A 572 -24.63 -20.51 18.64
C ASP A 572 -24.84 -19.96 17.21
N ASP A 573 -25.89 -19.18 17.00
CA ASP A 573 -26.17 -18.50 15.73
C ASP A 573 -25.29 -17.31 15.43
N SER A 574 -24.48 -16.83 16.40
CA SER A 574 -23.48 -15.76 16.20
C SER A 574 -22.05 -16.27 16.13
N LYS A 575 -21.84 -17.60 16.18
CA LYS A 575 -20.51 -18.21 16.04
C LYS A 575 -20.11 -18.40 14.58
N GLY A 576 -18.85 -18.19 14.28
CA GLY A 576 -18.24 -18.35 12.96
C GLY A 576 -17.35 -17.16 12.62
N ASN A 577 -16.56 -17.29 11.59
CA ASN A 577 -15.61 -16.27 11.12
C ASN A 577 -15.80 -16.12 9.62
N LEU A 578 -16.76 -15.28 9.20
CA LEU A 578 -17.14 -15.15 7.79
C LEU A 578 -15.96 -14.76 6.90
N GLY A 579 -15.17 -13.76 7.28
CA GLY A 579 -14.02 -13.32 6.48
C GLY A 579 -12.96 -14.39 6.34
N VAL A 580 -12.74 -15.19 7.40
CA VAL A 580 -11.84 -16.34 7.37
C VAL A 580 -12.43 -17.48 6.53
N ASP A 581 -13.71 -17.82 6.75
CA ASP A 581 -14.38 -18.91 6.03
C ASP A 581 -14.44 -18.68 4.52
N LEU A 582 -14.61 -17.43 4.06
CA LEU A 582 -14.56 -17.06 2.65
C LEU A 582 -13.24 -17.42 1.99
N LEU A 583 -12.13 -17.35 2.72
CA LEU A 583 -10.81 -17.71 2.19
C LEU A 583 -10.52 -19.22 2.26
N ILE A 584 -10.76 -19.85 3.44
CA ILE A 584 -10.16 -21.14 3.76
C ILE A 584 -11.12 -22.33 3.72
N LYS A 585 -12.43 -22.12 3.57
CA LYS A 585 -13.44 -23.19 3.69
C LYS A 585 -13.81 -23.76 2.33
N PRO A 586 -13.40 -24.98 2.00
CA PRO A 586 -13.79 -25.63 0.75
C PRO A 586 -15.31 -25.68 0.57
N SER A 587 -15.78 -25.50 -0.66
CA SER A 587 -17.21 -25.44 -1.02
C SER A 587 -18.01 -24.23 -0.48
N PHE A 588 -17.34 -23.33 0.19
CA PHE A 588 -17.88 -22.02 0.61
C PHE A 588 -16.91 -20.88 0.31
N GLY A 589 -15.64 -21.19 0.11
CA GLY A 589 -14.51 -20.25 0.03
C GLY A 589 -14.50 -19.37 -1.23
N ALA A 590 -15.53 -18.57 -1.43
CA ALA A 590 -15.66 -17.68 -2.59
C ALA A 590 -14.64 -16.52 -2.63
N GLY A 591 -13.79 -16.37 -1.61
CA GLY A 591 -12.76 -15.34 -1.53
C GLY A 591 -11.37 -15.90 -1.82
N VAL A 592 -10.58 -15.17 -2.60
CA VAL A 592 -9.14 -15.42 -2.79
C VAL A 592 -8.29 -14.43 -1.98
N ALA A 593 -8.80 -13.23 -1.79
CA ALA A 593 -8.29 -12.22 -0.87
C ALA A 593 -9.48 -11.53 -0.20
N VAL A 594 -9.44 -11.36 1.12
CA VAL A 594 -10.54 -10.79 1.89
C VAL A 594 -10.01 -9.66 2.76
N LEU A 595 -10.38 -8.43 2.41
CA LEU A 595 -10.12 -7.24 3.20
C LEU A 595 -11.30 -7.00 4.12
N SER A 596 -11.10 -7.17 5.41
CA SER A 596 -12.18 -7.11 6.39
C SER A 596 -11.69 -6.58 7.74
N ALA A 597 -12.62 -5.97 8.49
CA ALA A 597 -12.33 -5.37 9.78
C ALA A 597 -12.37 -6.41 10.90
N THR A 598 -11.34 -6.42 11.75
CA THR A 598 -11.23 -7.29 12.93
C THR A 598 -12.12 -6.81 14.09
N ARG A 599 -12.50 -5.55 14.10
CA ARG A 599 -13.32 -4.87 15.11
C ARG A 599 -14.31 -3.92 14.44
N VAL A 600 -14.94 -3.08 15.25
CA VAL A 600 -15.85 -2.04 14.76
C VAL A 600 -15.09 -1.05 13.88
N CYS A 601 -15.67 -0.71 12.75
CA CYS A 601 -15.18 0.36 11.88
C CYS A 601 -16.09 1.59 11.95
N TYR A 602 -15.53 2.75 11.56
CA TYR A 602 -16.18 4.03 11.69
C TYR A 602 -16.43 4.67 10.33
N LEU A 603 -17.53 5.40 10.23
CA LEU A 603 -17.87 6.26 9.10
C LEU A 603 -17.32 7.66 9.37
N ILE A 604 -16.33 8.10 8.59
CA ILE A 604 -15.64 9.38 8.81
C ILE A 604 -15.93 10.32 7.65
N GLY A 605 -16.37 11.53 7.97
CA GLY A 605 -16.63 12.61 7.03
C GLY A 605 -17.89 12.42 6.16
N GLN A 606 -17.99 13.19 5.09
CA GLN A 606 -19.06 13.03 4.09
C GLN A 606 -18.78 11.80 3.23
N TRP A 607 -18.83 10.69 3.79
CA TRP A 607 -19.41 9.38 3.60
C TRP A 607 -18.76 8.40 2.65
N VAL A 608 -18.32 8.78 1.54
CA VAL A 608 -18.11 7.82 0.48
C VAL A 608 -16.74 7.94 -0.15
N THR A 609 -16.14 9.09 0.00
CA THR A 609 -14.91 9.42 -0.71
C THR A 609 -13.63 9.12 0.07
N ASN A 610 -13.73 8.93 1.37
CA ASN A 610 -12.58 8.84 2.26
C ASN A 610 -12.61 7.53 3.06
N ASN A 611 -12.86 6.40 2.42
CA ASN A 611 -12.74 5.11 3.08
C ASN A 611 -11.60 4.29 2.45
N ILE A 612 -11.05 3.37 3.25
CA ILE A 612 -9.95 2.48 2.83
C ILE A 612 -10.30 1.74 1.53
N GLY A 613 -11.56 1.30 1.38
CA GLY A 613 -11.99 0.58 0.17
C GLY A 613 -12.03 1.43 -1.09
N PHE A 614 -12.26 2.73 -0.96
CA PHE A 614 -12.20 3.62 -2.11
C PHE A 614 -10.77 3.70 -2.66
N GLU A 615 -9.80 4.01 -1.81
CA GLU A 615 -8.39 4.04 -2.20
C GLU A 615 -7.89 2.65 -2.62
N PHE A 616 -8.29 1.59 -1.92
CA PHE A 616 -7.96 0.22 -2.29
C PHE A 616 -8.43 -0.15 -3.71
N ASN A 617 -9.69 0.12 -4.05
CA ASN A 617 -10.20 -0.17 -5.40
C ASN A 617 -9.55 0.70 -6.48
N LYS A 618 -9.22 1.95 -6.18
CA LYS A 618 -8.43 2.80 -7.06
C LYS A 618 -7.06 2.18 -7.35
N ASP A 619 -6.35 1.80 -6.31
CA ASP A 619 -5.00 1.25 -6.44
C ASP A 619 -4.99 -0.11 -7.14
N LEU A 620 -5.99 -0.95 -6.85
CA LEU A 620 -6.15 -2.24 -7.51
C LEU A 620 -6.46 -2.11 -9.01
N ILE A 621 -7.37 -1.19 -9.40
CA ILE A 621 -7.92 -1.11 -10.76
C ILE A 621 -7.16 -0.11 -11.64
N ILE A 622 -6.80 1.06 -11.10
CA ILE A 622 -6.18 2.14 -11.88
C ILE A 622 -4.67 2.06 -11.82
N ASN A 623 -4.11 1.75 -10.65
CA ASN A 623 -2.66 1.69 -10.44
C ASN A 623 -2.10 0.27 -10.61
N HIS A 624 -2.97 -0.73 -10.81
CA HIS A 624 -2.60 -2.15 -11.03
C HIS A 624 -1.68 -2.71 -9.92
N LEU A 625 -1.87 -2.26 -8.69
CA LEU A 625 -1.11 -2.76 -7.55
C LEU A 625 -1.58 -4.14 -7.12
N THR A 626 -0.72 -4.90 -6.44
CA THR A 626 -1.11 -6.14 -5.76
C THR A 626 -2.12 -5.84 -4.65
N VAL A 627 -2.84 -6.85 -4.19
CA VAL A 627 -3.85 -6.63 -3.12
C VAL A 627 -3.22 -6.17 -1.81
N GLY A 628 -1.97 -6.55 -1.53
CA GLY A 628 -1.22 -6.09 -0.35
C GLY A 628 -0.83 -4.63 -0.48
N ASP A 629 -0.16 -4.27 -1.58
CA ASP A 629 0.28 -2.90 -1.85
C ASP A 629 -0.91 -1.94 -1.90
N ALA A 630 -2.01 -2.35 -2.57
CA ALA A 630 -3.24 -1.57 -2.63
C ALA A 630 -3.85 -1.33 -1.23
N LEU A 631 -3.84 -2.34 -0.32
CA LEU A 631 -4.34 -2.15 1.04
C LEU A 631 -3.46 -1.20 1.85
N PHE A 632 -2.14 -1.39 1.86
CA PHE A 632 -1.26 -0.58 2.70
C PHE A 632 -1.16 0.85 2.18
N ASN A 633 -1.13 1.04 0.86
CA ASN A 633 -1.23 2.36 0.25
C ASN A 633 -2.58 3.03 0.56
N ALA A 634 -3.68 2.27 0.53
CA ALA A 634 -4.99 2.77 0.94
C ALA A 634 -5.04 3.21 2.40
N LYS A 635 -4.42 2.47 3.32
CA LYS A 635 -4.32 2.86 4.74
C LYS A 635 -3.53 4.15 4.91
N PHE A 636 -2.42 4.28 4.21
CA PHE A 636 -1.61 5.48 4.24
C PHE A 636 -2.37 6.69 3.66
N ASN A 637 -2.98 6.54 2.47
CA ASN A 637 -3.76 7.60 1.82
C ASN A 637 -5.00 7.99 2.62
N TYR A 638 -5.65 7.02 3.26
CA TYR A 638 -6.75 7.27 4.19
C TYR A 638 -6.33 8.21 5.32
N CYS A 639 -5.10 8.07 5.84
CA CYS A 639 -4.53 8.99 6.81
C CYS A 639 -4.33 10.42 6.31
N GLN A 640 -4.12 10.62 5.00
CA GLN A 640 -3.93 11.97 4.46
C GLN A 640 -5.20 12.83 4.55
N ASN A 641 -6.34 12.16 4.72
CA ASN A 641 -7.65 12.77 4.69
C ASN A 641 -8.32 12.84 6.07
N CYS A 642 -7.67 12.33 7.12
CA CYS A 642 -8.26 12.15 8.42
C CYS A 642 -7.67 13.11 9.46
N THR A 643 -8.49 13.42 10.43
CA THR A 643 -8.04 14.06 11.65
C THR A 643 -7.13 13.09 12.41
N ASN A 644 -6.21 13.58 13.21
CA ASN A 644 -5.48 12.80 14.18
C ASN A 644 -6.43 12.35 15.32
N ASP A 645 -7.39 11.49 14.96
CA ASP A 645 -8.47 11.00 15.83
C ASP A 645 -8.35 9.47 16.00
N LYS A 646 -8.57 9.00 17.22
CA LYS A 646 -8.52 7.58 17.55
C LYS A 646 -9.38 6.68 16.65
N ARG A 647 -10.50 7.20 16.12
CA ARG A 647 -11.41 6.47 15.22
C ARG A 647 -10.80 6.21 13.85
N ASP A 648 -9.88 7.05 13.39
CA ASP A 648 -9.07 6.82 12.19
C ASP A 648 -8.15 5.63 12.40
N TYR A 649 -7.48 5.60 13.56
CA TYR A 649 -6.62 4.49 13.95
C TYR A 649 -7.39 3.18 14.09
N CYS A 650 -8.63 3.21 14.61
CA CYS A 650 -9.51 2.04 14.63
C CYS A 650 -9.71 1.43 13.23
N ASN A 651 -9.96 2.27 12.22
CA ASN A 651 -10.11 1.79 10.84
C ASN A 651 -8.80 1.24 10.27
N LYS A 652 -7.68 1.90 10.49
CA LYS A 652 -6.37 1.47 9.98
C LYS A 652 -5.91 0.15 10.58
N PHE A 653 -6.02 0.00 11.90
CA PHE A 653 -5.69 -1.26 12.56
C PHE A 653 -6.71 -2.35 12.22
N GLY A 654 -7.99 -2.00 12.18
CA GLY A 654 -9.08 -2.95 11.98
C GLY A 654 -9.01 -3.69 10.65
N TYR A 655 -8.79 -3.00 9.53
CA TYR A 655 -8.74 -3.65 8.23
C TYR A 655 -7.46 -4.46 8.04
N ASN A 656 -7.61 -5.76 7.80
CA ASN A 656 -6.52 -6.69 7.55
C ASN A 656 -6.76 -7.49 6.27
N LEU A 657 -5.69 -7.99 5.65
CA LEU A 657 -5.72 -8.82 4.47
C LEU A 657 -5.64 -10.30 4.85
N TYR A 658 -6.70 -11.04 4.61
CA TYR A 658 -6.67 -12.49 4.58
C TYR A 658 -6.48 -12.96 3.14
N GLY A 659 -5.30 -13.48 2.82
CA GLY A 659 -4.88 -13.89 1.49
C GLY A 659 -3.39 -13.64 1.24
N ASP A 660 -2.96 -13.92 0.02
CA ASP A 660 -1.61 -13.65 -0.47
C ASP A 660 -1.43 -12.15 -0.78
N PRO A 661 -0.48 -11.44 -0.14
CA PRO A 661 -0.32 -10.00 -0.36
C PRO A 661 0.16 -9.64 -1.77
N SER A 662 0.86 -10.55 -2.45
CA SER A 662 1.37 -10.32 -3.81
C SER A 662 0.38 -10.69 -4.92
N LEU A 663 -0.88 -11.01 -4.57
CA LEU A 663 -1.92 -11.42 -5.53
C LEU A 663 -2.22 -10.30 -6.53
N VAL A 664 -2.17 -10.61 -7.82
CA VAL A 664 -2.48 -9.69 -8.93
C VAL A 664 -3.91 -9.92 -9.43
N TYR A 665 -4.66 -8.84 -9.56
CA TYR A 665 -6.07 -8.87 -9.96
C TYR A 665 -6.31 -9.42 -11.37
N GLU A 666 -5.58 -8.93 -12.38
CA GLU A 666 -5.77 -9.30 -13.78
C GLU A 666 -5.37 -10.75 -14.08
N GLY A 667 -4.57 -11.34 -13.20
CA GLY A 667 -3.89 -12.59 -13.44
C GLY A 667 -2.60 -12.40 -14.22
N ILE A 668 -1.83 -13.48 -14.35
CA ILE A 668 -0.49 -13.45 -14.95
C ILE A 668 -0.43 -14.46 -16.10
N ASN A 669 -0.28 -13.96 -17.31
CA ASN A 669 -0.11 -14.81 -18.49
C ASN A 669 1.35 -15.24 -18.67
N ILE A 670 1.70 -16.44 -18.22
CA ILE A 670 3.07 -16.97 -18.37
C ILE A 670 3.40 -17.48 -19.78
N GLU A 671 2.42 -17.58 -20.68
CA GLU A 671 2.69 -17.99 -22.08
C GLU A 671 3.53 -16.94 -22.82
N GLY A 672 3.50 -15.68 -22.34
CA GLY A 672 4.26 -14.57 -22.87
C GLY A 672 5.63 -14.34 -22.23
N LYS A 673 6.11 -15.21 -21.34
CA LYS A 673 7.41 -15.00 -20.70
C LYS A 673 8.55 -15.00 -21.73
N PRO A 674 9.59 -14.18 -21.51
CA PRO A 674 10.76 -14.14 -22.39
C PRO A 674 11.42 -15.52 -22.52
N GLU A 675 11.97 -15.78 -23.70
CA GLU A 675 12.71 -16.98 -23.97
C GLU A 675 13.98 -17.06 -23.12
N LYS A 676 14.42 -18.28 -22.82
CA LYS A 676 15.66 -18.55 -22.10
C LYS A 676 16.83 -17.84 -22.79
N PRO A 677 17.58 -16.94 -22.09
CA PRO A 677 18.64 -16.17 -22.74
C PRO A 677 19.85 -17.04 -23.10
N VAL A 678 20.56 -16.59 -24.13
CA VAL A 678 21.87 -17.13 -24.51
C VAL A 678 22.94 -16.15 -24.04
N VAL A 679 23.90 -16.64 -23.25
CA VAL A 679 25.04 -15.83 -22.75
C VAL A 679 26.32 -16.21 -23.47
N SER A 680 27.16 -15.21 -23.77
CA SER A 680 28.45 -15.39 -24.38
C SER A 680 29.51 -14.48 -23.74
N GLY A 681 30.75 -14.94 -23.73
CA GLY A 681 31.86 -14.17 -23.15
C GLY A 681 33.11 -15.03 -22.96
N PRO A 682 34.15 -14.47 -22.30
CA PRO A 682 35.40 -15.18 -22.04
C PRO A 682 35.25 -16.36 -21.09
N GLU A 683 35.91 -17.48 -21.40
CA GLU A 683 35.96 -18.68 -20.55
C GLU A 683 37.21 -18.74 -19.66
N LYS A 684 38.18 -17.84 -19.87
CA LYS A 684 39.40 -17.74 -19.12
C LYS A 684 39.76 -16.27 -18.87
N GLY A 685 40.18 -15.94 -17.67
CA GLY A 685 40.54 -14.58 -17.30
C GLY A 685 41.70 -14.53 -16.31
N LYS A 686 42.10 -13.33 -15.91
CA LYS A 686 43.05 -13.06 -14.83
C LYS A 686 42.31 -12.28 -13.71
N ILE A 687 42.77 -12.53 -12.51
CA ILE A 687 42.24 -11.85 -11.30
C ILE A 687 42.46 -10.34 -11.46
N GLY A 688 41.41 -9.52 -11.16
CA GLY A 688 41.50 -8.07 -11.19
C GLY A 688 41.41 -7.44 -12.57
N GLU A 689 41.23 -8.22 -13.64
CA GLU A 689 40.95 -7.71 -14.99
C GLU A 689 39.42 -7.74 -15.26
N GLU A 690 38.91 -6.73 -15.94
CA GLU A 690 37.49 -6.62 -16.32
C GLU A 690 37.22 -7.42 -17.59
N TYR A 691 36.08 -8.12 -17.62
CA TYR A 691 35.64 -8.94 -18.75
C TYR A 691 34.20 -8.62 -19.12
N THR A 692 33.94 -8.38 -20.38
CA THR A 692 32.62 -8.10 -20.94
C THR A 692 31.91 -9.37 -21.36
N TYR A 693 30.66 -9.50 -21.01
CA TYR A 693 29.74 -10.56 -21.40
C TYR A 693 28.58 -9.96 -22.16
N SER A 694 28.04 -10.72 -23.10
CA SER A 694 26.84 -10.38 -23.81
C SER A 694 25.76 -11.45 -23.63
N ALA A 695 24.50 -11.01 -23.63
CA ALA A 695 23.34 -11.89 -23.59
C ALA A 695 22.26 -11.40 -24.55
N SER A 696 21.53 -12.35 -25.13
CA SER A 696 20.37 -12.06 -25.97
C SER A 696 19.22 -12.99 -25.64
N SER A 697 18.00 -12.47 -25.72
CA SER A 697 16.76 -13.20 -25.58
C SER A 697 15.67 -12.51 -26.41
N SER A 698 14.59 -13.23 -26.69
CA SER A 698 13.41 -12.69 -27.34
C SER A 698 12.18 -12.86 -26.46
N ASP A 699 11.26 -11.93 -26.58
CA ASP A 699 9.95 -12.01 -25.97
C ASP A 699 8.92 -12.47 -27.00
N PRO A 700 8.02 -13.44 -26.70
CA PRO A 700 7.02 -13.93 -27.64
C PRO A 700 6.02 -12.86 -28.13
N TYR A 701 5.74 -11.85 -27.30
CA TYR A 701 4.86 -10.73 -27.64
C TYR A 701 5.61 -9.48 -28.12
N ASN A 702 6.96 -9.62 -28.27
CA ASN A 702 7.83 -8.55 -28.69
C ASN A 702 7.89 -7.38 -27.69
N ASP A 703 7.66 -7.66 -26.42
CA ASP A 703 7.77 -6.69 -25.33
C ASP A 703 9.23 -6.30 -25.09
N SER A 704 9.44 -5.14 -24.49
CA SER A 704 10.77 -4.72 -24.05
C SER A 704 11.22 -5.59 -22.87
N ILE A 705 12.52 -5.89 -22.83
CA ILE A 705 13.10 -6.83 -21.87
C ILE A 705 14.26 -6.22 -21.09
N TYR A 706 14.51 -6.78 -19.91
CA TYR A 706 15.61 -6.42 -19.02
C TYR A 706 16.45 -7.66 -18.73
N TYR A 707 17.78 -7.52 -18.63
CA TYR A 707 18.71 -8.60 -18.37
C TYR A 707 19.30 -8.52 -16.96
N LEU A 708 19.39 -9.66 -16.26
CA LEU A 708 20.09 -9.81 -14.99
C LEU A 708 21.20 -10.85 -15.13
N PHE A 709 22.44 -10.45 -14.87
CA PHE A 709 23.60 -11.33 -14.88
C PHE A 709 23.95 -11.75 -13.45
N ASN A 710 24.01 -13.06 -13.23
CA ASN A 710 24.63 -13.66 -12.05
C ASN A 710 26.05 -14.07 -12.38
N TRP A 711 27.02 -13.54 -11.65
CA TRP A 711 28.43 -13.68 -11.94
C TRP A 711 29.08 -14.94 -11.35
N GLY A 712 28.35 -15.72 -10.56
CA GLY A 712 28.82 -16.95 -9.94
C GLY A 712 29.77 -16.77 -8.76
N ASP A 713 29.99 -15.53 -8.32
CA ASP A 713 30.78 -15.14 -7.15
C ASP A 713 29.92 -14.56 -6.04
N SER A 714 28.63 -14.87 -6.03
CA SER A 714 27.57 -14.36 -5.15
C SER A 714 27.18 -12.91 -5.44
N SER A 715 27.60 -12.34 -6.58
CA SER A 715 27.15 -11.04 -7.04
C SER A 715 26.28 -11.13 -8.31
N ASN A 716 25.37 -10.17 -8.46
CA ASN A 716 24.55 -9.98 -9.65
C ASN A 716 24.79 -8.59 -10.23
N SER A 717 24.42 -8.40 -11.52
CA SER A 717 24.19 -7.05 -12.05
C SER A 717 22.87 -6.50 -11.50
N GLU A 718 22.60 -5.21 -11.72
CA GLU A 718 21.23 -4.70 -11.71
C GLU A 718 20.43 -5.24 -12.91
N TRP A 719 19.10 -5.02 -12.95
CA TRP A 719 18.29 -5.24 -14.13
C TRP A 719 18.66 -4.20 -15.20
N LEU A 720 19.31 -4.65 -16.26
CA LEU A 720 19.83 -3.82 -17.36
C LEU A 720 18.77 -3.72 -18.46
N GLY A 721 18.31 -2.51 -18.78
CA GLY A 721 17.32 -2.28 -19.82
C GLY A 721 16.58 -0.95 -19.66
N PRO A 722 15.47 -0.71 -20.40
CA PRO A 722 14.85 -1.69 -21.34
C PRO A 722 15.61 -1.87 -22.65
N TYR A 723 15.62 -3.09 -23.17
CA TYR A 723 16.08 -3.47 -24.50
C TYR A 723 14.89 -3.94 -25.35
N LEU A 724 14.99 -3.83 -26.66
CA LEU A 724 13.99 -4.42 -27.55
C LEU A 724 14.11 -5.95 -27.54
N SER A 725 12.99 -6.67 -27.74
CA SER A 725 12.99 -8.12 -27.93
C SER A 725 14.00 -8.53 -28.99
N GLY A 726 14.92 -9.46 -28.65
CA GLY A 726 16.01 -9.89 -29.49
C GLY A 726 17.27 -9.01 -29.48
N GLU A 727 17.26 -7.87 -28.82
CA GLU A 727 18.43 -6.98 -28.71
C GLU A 727 19.44 -7.52 -27.70
N GLU A 728 20.74 -7.39 -28.05
CA GLU A 728 21.84 -7.90 -27.23
C GLU A 728 22.23 -6.88 -26.13
N CYS A 729 22.25 -7.34 -24.89
CA CYS A 729 22.75 -6.61 -23.73
C CYS A 729 24.21 -6.94 -23.47
N ASN A 730 25.03 -5.91 -23.22
CA ASN A 730 26.46 -6.06 -22.91
C ASN A 730 26.75 -5.45 -21.53
N THR A 731 27.46 -6.21 -20.67
CA THR A 731 27.88 -5.72 -19.35
C THR A 731 29.22 -6.36 -18.96
N SER A 732 29.92 -5.77 -17.99
CA SER A 732 31.25 -6.20 -17.59
C SER A 732 31.31 -6.54 -16.10
N HIS A 733 32.24 -7.46 -15.75
CA HIS A 733 32.51 -7.83 -14.37
C HIS A 733 34.00 -8.13 -14.13
N THR A 734 34.44 -7.98 -12.88
CA THR A 734 35.83 -8.21 -12.43
C THR A 734 35.84 -9.17 -11.23
N TRP A 735 36.51 -10.34 -11.40
CA TRP A 735 36.71 -11.28 -10.30
C TRP A 735 38.02 -11.01 -9.58
N ASN A 736 37.98 -10.80 -8.28
CA ASN A 736 39.14 -10.50 -7.43
C ASN A 736 39.76 -11.73 -6.75
N ILE A 737 39.12 -12.89 -6.87
CA ILE A 737 39.56 -14.14 -6.23
C ILE A 737 39.75 -15.21 -7.30
N LYS A 738 40.70 -16.12 -7.09
CA LYS A 738 40.88 -17.29 -7.95
C LYS A 738 39.65 -18.20 -7.78
N GLY A 739 39.14 -18.69 -8.88
CA GLY A 739 38.01 -19.58 -8.84
C GLY A 739 37.60 -20.09 -10.23
N LYS A 740 36.52 -20.85 -10.22
CA LYS A 740 35.73 -21.23 -11.35
C LYS A 740 34.33 -20.68 -11.10
N TYR A 741 33.87 -19.79 -11.95
CA TYR A 741 32.62 -19.07 -11.78
C TYR A 741 31.67 -19.44 -12.90
N GLU A 742 30.38 -19.61 -12.57
CA GLU A 742 29.31 -19.89 -13.51
C GLU A 742 28.50 -18.63 -13.77
N VAL A 743 28.76 -17.98 -14.89
CA VAL A 743 27.98 -16.81 -15.33
C VAL A 743 26.65 -17.30 -15.90
N LYS A 744 25.54 -16.79 -15.37
CA LYS A 744 24.17 -17.09 -15.83
C LYS A 744 23.42 -15.78 -16.05
N VAL A 745 22.44 -15.81 -16.92
CA VAL A 745 21.61 -14.65 -17.24
C VAL A 745 20.14 -15.09 -17.22
N ARG A 746 19.27 -14.21 -16.73
CA ARG A 746 17.82 -14.30 -16.92
C ARG A 746 17.25 -13.00 -17.42
N VAL A 747 16.07 -13.03 -17.97
CA VAL A 747 15.43 -11.90 -18.62
C VAL A 747 14.05 -11.68 -17.99
N LYS A 748 13.68 -10.41 -17.81
CA LYS A 748 12.36 -9.99 -17.37
C LYS A 748 11.75 -9.09 -18.45
N ASP A 749 10.46 -9.27 -18.77
CA ASP A 749 9.72 -8.34 -19.63
C ASP A 749 9.20 -7.13 -18.86
N VAL A 750 8.55 -6.19 -19.56
CA VAL A 750 7.91 -5.01 -18.95
C VAL A 750 6.71 -5.36 -18.06
N ASN A 751 6.14 -6.57 -18.21
CA ASN A 751 5.01 -7.08 -17.44
C ASN A 751 5.47 -7.84 -16.19
N GLY A 752 6.80 -7.95 -15.98
CA GLY A 752 7.40 -8.63 -14.82
C GLY A 752 7.61 -10.14 -14.99
N LEU A 753 7.24 -10.74 -16.13
CA LEU A 753 7.46 -12.17 -16.39
C LEU A 753 8.95 -12.47 -16.60
N ILE A 754 9.45 -13.50 -15.93
CA ILE A 754 10.87 -13.83 -15.91
C ILE A 754 11.14 -15.15 -16.62
N SER A 755 12.18 -15.16 -17.48
CA SER A 755 12.66 -16.37 -18.15
C SER A 755 13.35 -17.33 -17.17
N GLU A 756 13.59 -18.56 -17.61
CA GLU A 756 14.56 -19.43 -16.95
C GLU A 756 15.98 -18.88 -17.07
N TRP A 757 16.86 -19.28 -16.16
CA TRP A 757 18.29 -18.97 -16.28
C TRP A 757 18.89 -19.58 -17.53
N SER A 758 19.81 -18.85 -18.16
CA SER A 758 20.64 -19.38 -19.25
C SER A 758 21.40 -20.65 -18.83
N GLU A 759 21.90 -21.41 -19.81
CA GLU A 759 22.95 -22.38 -19.50
C GLU A 759 24.18 -21.63 -18.91
N PRO A 760 24.83 -22.21 -17.89
CA PRO A 760 25.97 -21.56 -17.24
C PRO A 760 27.18 -21.47 -18.19
N LEU A 761 27.70 -20.27 -18.37
CA LEU A 761 28.98 -20.04 -19.05
C LEU A 761 30.10 -19.98 -18.02
N VAL A 762 31.01 -20.91 -18.07
CA VAL A 762 32.06 -21.10 -17.07
C VAL A 762 33.28 -20.26 -17.40
N ILE A 763 33.67 -19.32 -16.51
CA ILE A 763 34.96 -18.65 -16.56
C ILE A 763 35.89 -19.18 -15.46
N THR A 764 37.17 -19.35 -15.80
CA THR A 764 38.21 -19.83 -14.89
C THR A 764 39.27 -18.73 -14.66
N MET A 765 39.43 -18.32 -13.41
CA MET A 765 40.49 -17.44 -12.95
C MET A 765 41.64 -18.26 -12.38
N PRO A 766 42.70 -18.55 -13.16
CA PRO A 766 43.83 -19.31 -12.66
C PRO A 766 44.58 -18.56 -11.56
N ARG A 767 45.33 -19.31 -10.76
CA ARG A 767 46.26 -18.74 -9.79
C ARG A 767 47.26 -17.94 -10.57
N ASP A 768 47.46 -16.67 -10.26
CA ASP A 768 48.51 -15.87 -10.81
C ASP A 768 49.84 -16.62 -10.52
N LYS A 769 50.51 -17.06 -11.57
CA LYS A 769 51.87 -17.55 -11.44
C LYS A 769 52.78 -16.36 -11.28
N THR A 770 52.67 -15.65 -10.15
CA THR A 770 53.82 -14.92 -9.64
C THR A 770 54.88 -15.98 -9.37
N ILE A 771 55.71 -16.17 -10.36
CA ILE A 771 56.98 -16.92 -10.20
C ILE A 771 57.58 -16.32 -8.91
N ASN A 772 57.73 -17.16 -7.92
CA ASN A 772 58.18 -16.76 -6.59
C ASN A 772 59.48 -16.03 -6.81
N ASN A 773 59.51 -14.70 -6.83
CA ASN A 773 60.65 -13.85 -6.94
C ASN A 773 61.69 -14.17 -5.85
N ILE A 774 61.25 -14.83 -4.76
CA ILE A 774 62.09 -15.36 -3.71
C ILE A 774 62.90 -16.57 -4.21
N PHE A 775 62.35 -17.45 -5.01
CA PHE A 775 63.10 -18.63 -5.52
C PHE A 775 64.09 -18.20 -6.61
N LEU A 776 63.71 -17.27 -7.50
CA LEU A 776 64.64 -16.67 -8.47
C LEU A 776 65.76 -15.91 -7.81
N ARG A 777 65.48 -15.06 -6.80
CA ARG A 777 66.49 -14.37 -6.00
C ARG A 777 67.34 -15.33 -5.19
N PHE A 778 66.77 -16.39 -4.66
CA PHE A 778 67.52 -17.42 -3.97
C PHE A 778 68.45 -18.15 -4.96
N PHE A 779 67.96 -18.49 -6.15
CA PHE A 779 68.72 -19.17 -7.19
C PHE A 779 69.79 -18.26 -7.78
N GLU A 780 69.54 -16.97 -7.97
CA GLU A 780 70.55 -15.97 -8.37
C GLU A 780 71.63 -15.81 -7.28
N ASN A 781 71.27 -15.64 -6.02
CA ASN A 781 72.19 -15.55 -4.91
C ASN A 781 73.03 -16.85 -4.73
N PHE A 782 72.44 -18.02 -4.93
CA PHE A 782 73.12 -19.29 -4.92
C PHE A 782 74.12 -19.41 -6.02
N LEU A 783 73.80 -19.02 -7.23
CA LEU A 783 74.73 -19.00 -8.39
C LEU A 783 75.87 -17.96 -8.19
N GLN A 784 75.58 -16.80 -7.60
CA GLN A 784 76.59 -15.79 -7.27
C GLN A 784 77.56 -16.24 -6.17
N SER A 785 77.06 -16.98 -5.20
CA SER A 785 77.89 -17.50 -4.10
C SER A 785 78.71 -18.76 -4.49
N HIS A 786 78.48 -19.38 -5.62
CA HIS A 786 79.18 -20.57 -6.15
C HIS A 786 79.65 -20.36 -7.57
N PRO A 787 80.70 -19.50 -7.81
CA PRO A 787 81.09 -19.03 -9.15
C PRO A 787 81.61 -20.13 -10.08
N ASN A 788 81.98 -21.29 -9.54
CA ASN A 788 82.50 -22.42 -10.36
C ASN A 788 81.41 -23.51 -10.61
N MET A 789 80.20 -23.34 -10.16
CA MET A 789 79.08 -24.26 -10.45
C MET A 789 78.21 -23.75 -11.60
N PHE A 790 77.81 -24.65 -12.49
CA PHE A 790 76.90 -24.41 -13.60
C PHE A 790 77.27 -23.28 -14.56
N PRO A 791 78.48 -23.24 -15.18
CA PRO A 791 78.97 -22.14 -16.00
C PRO A 791 78.01 -21.87 -17.22
N ILE A 792 77.40 -22.86 -17.76
CA ILE A 792 76.48 -22.75 -18.91
C ILE A 792 75.18 -22.00 -18.49
N ILE A 793 74.65 -22.31 -17.30
CA ILE A 793 73.42 -21.65 -16.82
C ILE A 793 73.68 -20.16 -16.47
N ARG A 794 74.82 -19.86 -15.90
CA ARG A 794 75.31 -18.48 -15.61
C ARG A 794 75.40 -17.65 -16.89
N HIS A 795 75.98 -18.22 -17.92
CA HIS A 795 76.09 -17.55 -19.23
C HIS A 795 74.73 -17.26 -19.89
N LEU A 796 73.77 -18.19 -19.67
CA LEU A 796 72.41 -18.05 -20.24
C LEU A 796 71.55 -16.98 -19.49
N ILE A 797 71.84 -16.70 -18.21
CA ILE A 797 71.13 -15.70 -17.41
C ILE A 797 71.91 -14.39 -17.19
N GLY A 798 73.07 -14.27 -17.87
CA GLY A 798 73.88 -13.05 -17.88
C GLY A 798 74.63 -12.76 -16.55
N LEU A 799 74.99 -13.79 -15.77
CA LEU A 799 75.76 -13.71 -14.51
C LEU A 799 77.23 -14.19 -14.70
#